data_de232702594a583b2d6d4b061e145b45
#
_entry.id   de232702594a583b2d6d4b061e145b45
#
_cell.length_a   1.000
_cell.length_b   1.000
_cell.length_c   1.000
_cell.angle_alpha   90.00
_cell.angle_beta   90.00
_cell.angle_gamma   90.00
#
_symmetry.space_group_name_H-M   'P 1'
#
loop_
_entity.id
_entity.type
_entity.pdbx_description
1 polymer ?
#
loop_
_entity_poly.entity_id
_entity_poly.type
_entity_poly.pdbx_seq_one_letter_code
_entity_poly.pdbx_strand_id
1 'polypeptide(L)'
;LSFDSTEVEKERGVVVEEWRLGQGANERMRRDYWPILFRNSRYQNRLPIGKKEIIEGCRQSVLRNFYSDWYRPDLMAVIAVGDFDVNEMEKKIVSRFSAIPVKENERPLKVWEVPDNKSLDIATCKDKEAMYAQIEVIYKQPVQDEFTEADYRRNMAQQLFSGMFSERLAELQRKSDPPFMYAGGEYGDLVRNKNSFTSYAVSKEDGIERALTTVVTENERVRRFGFTASELERQKADMMSSIEKMYNEREMTESRNFATEYVSNFLTKEPIPGIAFEYELYKKYLSGITLDEVNVFSKKWITDTTNCVVIITAPDKPGLKMPTESNIRSIIGGMSRLDVKPYEDKVLNIPLVDDNAIKSGKIISSKHNDSLDITEWKLSNGVKVLFKPTDFKSELIFSAYSWGGWSLYNEKDFMSAASCDDIVGESGLGAFDATALEKALSGKIVSCNPFVSELQQGMSGSCSPKDMQTLFQLIYKNFTDPRKDTAAFSSYISKTSSALQNRSSDPQSVFGDTVAYALSGYNYRFRPRTSDQLKEINLDRSLEIYKERFSNAAEFTFVFVGSAKESDLKPLLEKYIASLPVNQLAIKGYNDIGANPPSGKFERMVMKGQEPKSTVMMRFNMPFDFNRKNRNEVSALSKLMNIRLREVLREEKSGVYGVSFSANPKHYPKQSLDLIIYFSCAPSNAEMLTNAAMEVINEVKQKGGDEKNLIKIRETAIRERETALKENQFWMGTINSNDQNKEDIMEILQYNDWVKNLTTDDLKSFAGRYLNTDNYSRFVLMPEKQ
;
A
#
# COMPACT_ATOMS: atom_id res chain seq x y z
N LEU A 1 7.40 10.79 35.35
CA LEU A 1 8.09 9.53 34.99
C LEU A 1 9.14 9.21 36.02
N SER A 2 9.17 7.97 36.50
CA SER A 2 10.12 7.54 37.56
C SER A 2 11.54 7.30 36.99
N PHE A 3 11.64 6.90 35.72
CA PHE A 3 12.88 6.42 35.11
C PHE A 3 13.53 5.34 35.97
N ASP A 4 12.73 4.36 36.39
CA ASP A 4 13.25 3.20 37.12
C ASP A 4 14.35 2.50 36.34
N SER A 5 15.44 2.12 36.99
CA SER A 5 16.61 1.55 36.28
C SER A 5 16.29 0.21 35.65
N THR A 6 15.48 -0.61 36.28
CA THR A 6 15.11 -1.94 35.78
C THR A 6 14.24 -1.81 34.52
N GLU A 7 13.27 -0.89 34.53
CA GLU A 7 12.42 -0.65 33.38
C GLU A 7 13.17 0.03 32.21
N VAL A 8 14.12 0.93 32.51
CA VAL A 8 15.00 1.52 31.50
C VAL A 8 15.84 0.44 30.80
N GLU A 9 16.41 -0.51 31.56
CA GLU A 9 17.20 -1.59 30.98
C GLU A 9 16.34 -2.58 30.15
N LYS A 10 15.12 -2.88 30.56
CA LYS A 10 14.18 -3.69 29.78
C LYS A 10 13.84 -3.00 28.45
N GLU A 11 13.43 -1.72 28.51
CA GLU A 11 13.02 -0.96 27.33
C GLU A 11 14.20 -0.72 26.37
N ARG A 12 15.43 -0.62 26.89
CA ARG A 12 16.65 -0.54 26.07
C ARG A 12 16.78 -1.71 25.10
N GLY A 13 16.46 -2.93 25.56
CA GLY A 13 16.43 -4.12 24.71
C GLY A 13 15.41 -3.98 23.57
N VAL A 14 14.22 -3.49 23.88
CA VAL A 14 13.16 -3.26 22.87
C VAL A 14 13.58 -2.22 21.83
N VAL A 15 14.19 -1.10 22.26
CA VAL A 15 14.69 -0.05 21.34
C VAL A 15 15.85 -0.55 20.47
N VAL A 16 16.72 -1.44 21.00
CA VAL A 16 17.77 -2.08 20.21
C VAL A 16 17.18 -3.03 19.16
N GLU A 17 16.11 -3.75 19.48
CA GLU A 17 15.40 -4.56 18.47
C GLU A 17 14.69 -3.68 17.42
N GLU A 18 14.12 -2.55 17.80
CA GLU A 18 13.59 -1.56 16.83
C GLU A 18 14.70 -1.05 15.89
N TRP A 19 15.85 -0.65 16.46
CA TRP A 19 17.03 -0.27 15.68
C TRP A 19 17.43 -1.39 14.70
N ARG A 20 17.45 -2.64 15.17
CA ARG A 20 17.79 -3.83 14.37
C ARG A 20 16.81 -4.05 13.21
N LEU A 21 15.52 -3.85 13.44
CA LEU A 21 14.50 -3.97 12.38
C LEU A 21 14.74 -3.01 11.23
N GLY A 22 15.19 -1.79 11.52
CA GLY A 22 15.51 -0.78 10.52
C GLY A 22 16.78 -1.04 9.71
N GLN A 23 17.62 -2.03 10.10
CA GLN A 23 18.86 -2.32 9.40
C GLN A 23 18.61 -3.11 8.10
N GLY A 24 19.45 -2.84 7.08
CA GLY A 24 19.42 -3.46 5.75
C GLY A 24 20.10 -2.56 4.71
N ALA A 25 20.03 -2.96 3.45
CA ALA A 25 20.69 -2.26 2.35
C ALA A 25 20.39 -0.76 2.30
N ASN A 26 19.09 -0.40 2.37
CA ASN A 26 18.67 1.00 2.29
C ASN A 26 19.23 1.85 3.42
N GLU A 27 19.26 1.32 4.65
CA GLU A 27 19.83 2.04 5.80
C GLU A 27 21.36 2.20 5.68
N ARG A 28 22.07 1.18 5.21
CA ARG A 28 23.52 1.29 4.99
C ARG A 28 23.83 2.34 3.93
N MET A 29 23.15 2.28 2.77
CA MET A 29 23.33 3.29 1.71
C MET A 29 22.89 4.67 2.15
N ARG A 30 21.81 4.79 2.96
CA ARG A 30 21.37 6.06 3.52
C ARG A 30 22.43 6.71 4.40
N ARG A 31 23.13 5.94 5.23
CA ARG A 31 24.24 6.44 6.05
C ARG A 31 25.37 7.02 5.23
N ASP A 32 25.59 6.49 4.02
CA ASP A 32 26.64 6.97 3.13
C ASP A 32 26.24 8.27 2.42
N TYR A 33 25.01 8.38 1.88
CA TYR A 33 24.58 9.58 1.15
C TYR A 33 24.02 10.70 2.03
N TRP A 34 23.49 10.40 3.20
CA TRP A 34 22.87 11.38 4.09
C TRP A 34 23.81 12.53 4.49
N PRO A 35 25.08 12.27 4.83
CA PRO A 35 26.06 13.36 5.10
C PRO A 35 26.35 14.25 3.90
N ILE A 36 26.17 13.75 2.68
CA ILE A 36 26.34 14.53 1.45
C ILE A 36 25.11 15.41 1.20
N LEU A 37 23.91 14.82 1.31
CA LEU A 37 22.64 15.53 1.14
C LEU A 37 22.51 16.70 2.14
N PHE A 38 22.90 16.48 3.39
CA PHE A 38 22.80 17.45 4.50
C PHE A 38 24.15 18.04 4.90
N ARG A 39 25.06 18.16 3.96
CA ARG A 39 26.41 18.70 4.20
C ARG A 39 26.35 20.05 4.94
N ASN A 40 27.21 20.19 5.96
CA ASN A 40 27.31 21.38 6.83
C ASN A 40 26.05 21.68 7.66
N SER A 41 25.10 20.75 7.73
CA SER A 41 23.97 20.83 8.62
C SER A 41 24.09 19.80 9.75
N ARG A 42 23.42 20.09 10.87
CA ARG A 42 23.35 19.10 11.96
C ARG A 42 22.54 17.85 11.56
N TYR A 43 21.65 17.93 10.57
CA TYR A 43 20.88 16.81 10.05
C TYR A 43 21.78 15.67 9.56
N GLN A 44 22.99 15.95 9.04
CA GLN A 44 23.95 14.95 8.57
C GLN A 44 24.28 13.85 9.59
N ASN A 45 24.15 14.15 10.90
CA ASN A 45 24.53 13.25 12.00
C ASN A 45 23.34 12.90 12.91
N ARG A 46 22.11 13.18 12.50
CA ARG A 46 20.91 13.00 13.33
C ARG A 46 19.84 12.19 12.61
N LEU A 47 19.85 10.89 12.86
CA LEU A 47 18.75 10.00 12.48
C LEU A 47 17.83 9.78 13.67
N PRO A 48 16.50 9.68 13.49
CA PRO A 48 15.54 9.56 14.59
C PRO A 48 15.81 8.41 15.54
N ILE A 49 16.16 7.23 15.02
CA ILE A 49 16.45 6.05 15.86
C ILE A 49 17.73 6.20 16.69
N GLY A 50 18.65 7.08 16.31
CA GLY A 50 19.91 7.29 16.99
C GLY A 50 20.98 6.26 16.64
N LYS A 51 22.03 6.23 17.48
CA LYS A 51 23.17 5.31 17.34
C LYS A 51 23.07 4.18 18.35
N LYS A 52 23.32 2.95 17.92
CA LYS A 52 23.21 1.75 18.74
C LYS A 52 24.02 1.86 20.02
N GLU A 53 25.27 2.33 19.93
CA GLU A 53 26.19 2.46 21.07
C GLU A 53 25.65 3.45 22.12
N ILE A 54 24.89 4.47 21.69
CA ILE A 54 24.24 5.43 22.59
C ILE A 54 23.02 4.78 23.22
N ILE A 55 22.21 4.05 22.46
CA ILE A 55 21.03 3.33 22.98
C ILE A 55 21.48 2.35 24.07
N GLU A 56 22.52 1.55 23.79
CA GLU A 56 23.04 0.55 24.72
C GLU A 56 23.77 1.15 25.94
N GLY A 57 24.46 2.28 25.75
CA GLY A 57 25.38 2.80 26.76
C GLY A 57 24.96 4.08 27.46
N CYS A 58 23.85 4.76 27.07
CA CYS A 58 23.47 6.03 27.69
C CYS A 58 23.05 5.83 29.15
N ARG A 59 23.55 6.72 30.03
CA ARG A 59 23.20 6.69 31.45
C ARG A 59 21.76 7.16 31.65
N GLN A 60 21.07 6.59 32.65
CA GLN A 60 19.72 6.99 33.05
C GLN A 60 19.60 8.51 33.29
N SER A 61 20.65 9.14 33.86
CA SER A 61 20.68 10.58 34.07
C SER A 61 20.59 11.39 32.77
N VAL A 62 21.10 10.86 31.65
CA VAL A 62 21.01 11.50 30.33
C VAL A 62 19.55 11.52 29.86
N LEU A 63 18.82 10.42 30.05
CA LEU A 63 17.40 10.31 29.73
C LEU A 63 16.57 11.27 30.59
N ARG A 64 16.83 11.34 31.89
CA ARG A 64 16.16 12.28 32.80
C ARG A 64 16.40 13.74 32.39
N ASN A 65 17.67 14.09 32.09
CA ASN A 65 18.01 15.44 31.67
C ASN A 65 17.35 15.80 30.33
N PHE A 66 17.36 14.86 29.37
CA PHE A 66 16.67 15.05 28.10
C PHE A 66 15.17 15.28 28.30
N TYR A 67 14.51 14.47 29.11
CA TYR A 67 13.10 14.62 29.43
C TYR A 67 12.86 15.98 30.11
N SER A 68 13.65 16.32 31.11
CA SER A 68 13.55 17.61 31.82
C SER A 68 13.76 18.82 30.92
N ASP A 69 14.63 18.71 29.90
CA ASP A 69 14.93 19.82 29.00
C ASP A 69 13.87 20.03 27.92
N TRP A 70 13.25 18.96 27.46
CA TRP A 70 12.44 19.01 26.24
C TRP A 70 10.96 18.66 26.42
N TYR A 71 10.56 17.93 27.49
CA TYR A 71 9.17 17.65 27.81
C TYR A 71 8.62 18.71 28.77
N ARG A 72 8.32 19.86 28.22
CA ARG A 72 7.89 21.06 28.96
C ARG A 72 6.71 21.74 28.28
N PRO A 73 5.82 22.43 29.04
CA PRO A 73 4.53 22.91 28.54
C PRO A 73 4.60 23.83 27.32
N ASP A 74 5.65 24.69 27.23
CA ASP A 74 5.83 25.65 26.12
C ASP A 74 6.17 24.97 24.77
N LEU A 75 6.59 23.70 24.78
CA LEU A 75 6.88 22.91 23.60
C LEU A 75 5.83 21.81 23.33
N MET A 76 4.71 21.80 24.07
CA MET A 76 3.71 20.74 24.01
C MET A 76 2.33 21.30 23.70
N ALA A 77 1.55 20.53 22.97
CA ALA A 77 0.12 20.72 22.80
C ALA A 77 -0.63 19.47 23.26
N VAL A 78 -1.84 19.67 23.77
CA VAL A 78 -2.80 18.60 24.04
C VAL A 78 -3.88 18.69 22.97
N ILE A 79 -3.99 17.66 22.16
CA ILE A 79 -4.97 17.56 21.07
C ILE A 79 -5.92 16.43 21.40
N ALA A 80 -7.22 16.73 21.43
CA ALA A 80 -8.27 15.76 21.64
C ALA A 80 -9.29 15.86 20.50
N VAL A 81 -9.52 14.76 19.81
CA VAL A 81 -10.48 14.67 18.70
C VAL A 81 -11.33 13.43 18.89
N GLY A 82 -12.65 13.57 18.86
CA GLY A 82 -13.57 12.45 19.04
C GLY A 82 -14.96 12.92 19.44
N ASP A 83 -15.81 11.96 19.74
CA ASP A 83 -17.19 12.19 20.19
C ASP A 83 -17.23 12.41 21.71
N PHE A 84 -17.16 13.67 22.15
CA PHE A 84 -17.23 14.07 23.56
C PHE A 84 -17.73 15.51 23.70
N ASP A 85 -18.21 15.85 24.90
CA ASP A 85 -18.53 17.24 25.26
C ASP A 85 -17.26 18.09 25.37
N VAL A 86 -17.19 19.13 24.53
CA VAL A 86 -16.00 20.02 24.41
C VAL A 86 -15.69 20.72 25.74
N ASN A 87 -16.73 21.22 26.44
CA ASN A 87 -16.56 21.96 27.69
C ASN A 87 -16.08 21.05 28.83
N GLU A 88 -16.54 19.81 28.87
CA GLU A 88 -16.05 18.83 29.83
C GLU A 88 -14.61 18.40 29.54
N MET A 89 -14.27 18.23 28.26
CA MET A 89 -12.90 17.90 27.86
C MET A 89 -11.95 19.05 28.19
N GLU A 90 -12.32 20.30 27.89
CA GLU A 90 -11.54 21.48 28.26
C GLU A 90 -11.28 21.52 29.76
N LYS A 91 -12.31 21.35 30.59
CA LYS A 91 -12.17 21.30 32.08
C LYS A 91 -11.19 20.21 32.51
N LYS A 92 -11.26 19.02 31.89
CA LYS A 92 -10.33 17.93 32.18
C LYS A 92 -8.91 18.28 31.80
N ILE A 93 -8.69 18.85 30.62
CA ILE A 93 -7.37 19.30 30.14
C ILE A 93 -6.82 20.34 31.08
N VAL A 94 -7.58 21.41 31.39
CA VAL A 94 -7.17 22.49 32.30
C VAL A 94 -6.82 21.91 33.66
N SER A 95 -7.69 21.11 34.27
CA SER A 95 -7.47 20.54 35.61
C SER A 95 -6.23 19.63 35.71
N ARG A 96 -5.84 18.96 34.60
CA ARG A 96 -4.71 18.03 34.60
C ARG A 96 -3.38 18.69 34.24
N PHE A 97 -3.41 19.65 33.33
CA PHE A 97 -2.17 20.20 32.74
C PHE A 97 -1.79 21.57 33.30
N SER A 98 -2.72 22.38 33.83
CA SER A 98 -2.40 23.70 34.40
C SER A 98 -1.51 23.64 35.66
N ALA A 99 -1.48 22.50 36.34
CA ALA A 99 -0.62 22.28 37.52
C ALA A 99 0.83 21.92 37.14
N ILE A 100 1.16 21.73 35.85
CA ILE A 100 2.53 21.44 35.43
C ILE A 100 3.35 22.73 35.56
N PRO A 101 4.45 22.75 36.36
CA PRO A 101 5.22 23.95 36.57
C PRO A 101 5.97 24.37 35.31
N VAL A 102 5.99 25.65 35.04
CA VAL A 102 6.87 26.29 34.04
C VAL A 102 8.29 26.30 34.62
N LYS A 103 9.25 25.81 33.81
CA LYS A 103 10.64 25.76 34.20
C LYS A 103 11.30 27.10 33.94
N GLU A 104 12.00 27.64 34.96
CA GLU A 104 12.85 28.85 34.77
C GLU A 104 14.15 28.46 34.02
N ASN A 105 14.69 29.37 33.21
CA ASN A 105 15.91 29.19 32.42
C ASN A 105 15.87 27.99 31.43
N GLU A 106 14.84 27.95 30.64
CA GLU A 106 14.62 26.92 29.66
C GLU A 106 15.68 26.90 28.56
N ARG A 107 16.04 25.68 28.15
CA ARG A 107 16.96 25.50 27.04
C ARG A 107 16.28 25.94 25.73
N PRO A 108 16.86 26.89 24.95
CA PRO A 108 16.22 27.39 23.73
C PRO A 108 16.13 26.30 22.65
N LEU A 109 14.98 26.23 21.99
CA LEU A 109 14.82 25.41 20.79
C LEU A 109 15.61 26.07 19.65
N LYS A 110 16.58 25.35 19.11
CA LYS A 110 17.41 25.81 17.99
C LYS A 110 16.92 25.24 16.68
N VAL A 111 16.74 26.10 15.69
CA VAL A 111 16.55 25.69 14.29
C VAL A 111 17.93 25.45 13.67
N TRP A 112 18.08 24.36 12.94
CA TRP A 112 19.32 23.98 12.31
C TRP A 112 19.17 24.08 10.79
N GLU A 113 19.84 25.06 10.21
CA GLU A 113 19.76 25.31 8.77
C GLU A 113 20.33 24.16 7.93
N VAL A 114 19.75 23.97 6.76
CA VAL A 114 20.33 23.18 5.67
C VAL A 114 20.89 24.17 4.64
N PRO A 115 22.22 24.36 4.58
CA PRO A 115 22.82 25.33 3.67
C PRO A 115 22.59 24.98 2.21
N ASP A 116 22.57 26.01 1.38
CA ASP A 116 22.63 25.87 -0.06
C ASP A 116 24.00 25.36 -0.50
N ASN A 117 24.04 24.52 -1.51
CA ASN A 117 25.30 24.09 -2.12
C ASN A 117 25.62 24.91 -3.37
N LYS A 118 26.86 25.41 -3.44
CA LYS A 118 27.32 26.26 -4.56
C LYS A 118 27.63 25.49 -5.84
N SER A 119 27.77 24.19 -5.74
CA SER A 119 28.09 23.27 -6.84
C SER A 119 27.35 21.97 -6.65
N LEU A 120 27.28 21.19 -7.72
CA LEU A 120 26.68 19.86 -7.71
C LEU A 120 27.34 18.94 -6.68
N ASP A 121 26.55 18.44 -5.74
CA ASP A 121 26.94 17.37 -4.83
C ASP A 121 26.47 16.01 -5.39
N ILE A 122 27.30 14.99 -5.26
CA ILE A 122 27.04 13.66 -5.83
C ILE A 122 27.31 12.61 -4.75
N ALA A 123 26.36 11.69 -4.59
CA ALA A 123 26.52 10.49 -3.80
C ALA A 123 26.23 9.25 -4.65
N THR A 124 27.16 8.31 -4.68
CA THR A 124 26.97 7.01 -5.33
C THR A 124 27.24 5.91 -4.30
N CYS A 125 26.20 5.13 -3.99
CA CYS A 125 26.24 4.11 -2.94
C CYS A 125 25.86 2.74 -3.52
N LYS A 126 26.50 1.69 -3.02
CA LYS A 126 26.20 0.31 -3.43
C LYS A 126 26.02 -0.59 -2.23
N ASP A 127 25.12 -1.56 -2.38
CA ASP A 127 24.93 -2.59 -1.36
C ASP A 127 24.61 -3.95 -1.98
N LYS A 128 25.16 -5.02 -1.40
CA LYS A 128 24.98 -6.40 -1.92
C LYS A 128 23.54 -6.91 -1.82
N GLU A 129 22.74 -6.35 -0.92
CA GLU A 129 21.34 -6.73 -0.70
C GLU A 129 20.36 -5.77 -1.39
N ALA A 130 20.84 -4.72 -2.07
CA ALA A 130 19.98 -3.83 -2.84
C ALA A 130 19.38 -4.56 -4.04
N MET A 131 18.05 -4.39 -4.21
CA MET A 131 17.32 -5.02 -5.31
C MET A 131 17.32 -4.18 -6.57
N TYR A 132 17.40 -2.85 -6.45
CA TYR A 132 17.22 -1.90 -7.55
C TYR A 132 18.30 -0.82 -7.54
N ALA A 133 18.57 -0.27 -8.70
CA ALA A 133 19.27 1.00 -8.80
C ALA A 133 18.25 2.14 -8.76
N GLN A 134 18.48 3.12 -7.87
CA GLN A 134 17.64 4.30 -7.72
C GLN A 134 18.46 5.54 -8.01
N ILE A 135 17.83 6.51 -8.62
CA ILE A 135 18.41 7.79 -9.02
C ILE A 135 17.50 8.88 -8.48
N GLU A 136 18.07 9.86 -7.80
CA GLU A 136 17.39 11.06 -7.37
C GLU A 136 18.19 12.29 -7.79
N VAL A 137 17.52 13.24 -8.43
CA VAL A 137 18.06 14.56 -8.75
C VAL A 137 17.27 15.56 -7.92
N ILE A 138 17.88 16.04 -6.86
CA ILE A 138 17.27 16.87 -5.82
C ILE A 138 17.72 18.30 -5.99
N TYR A 139 16.78 19.21 -6.21
CA TYR A 139 17.02 20.66 -6.26
C TYR A 139 16.48 21.28 -4.97
N LYS A 140 17.37 21.64 -4.05
CA LYS A 140 17.02 22.26 -2.78
C LYS A 140 16.36 23.62 -2.98
N GLN A 141 15.27 23.86 -2.27
CA GLN A 141 14.48 25.08 -2.34
C GLN A 141 14.28 25.68 -0.93
N PRO A 142 14.14 27.00 -0.80
CA PRO A 142 13.73 27.59 0.47
C PRO A 142 12.30 27.18 0.81
N VAL A 143 12.01 27.05 2.11
CA VAL A 143 10.63 26.92 2.60
C VAL A 143 9.85 28.17 2.22
N GLN A 144 8.58 28.01 1.90
CA GLN A 144 7.68 29.10 1.55
C GLN A 144 6.54 29.17 2.57
N ASP A 145 6.08 30.39 2.83
CA ASP A 145 4.92 30.62 3.69
C ASP A 145 3.64 30.08 3.05
N GLU A 146 2.68 29.64 3.88
CA GLU A 146 1.42 29.04 3.46
C GLU A 146 0.20 29.68 4.15
N PHE A 147 0.29 30.97 4.53
CA PHE A 147 -0.69 31.61 5.40
C PHE A 147 -1.80 32.39 4.67
N THR A 148 -1.68 32.58 3.37
CA THR A 148 -2.61 33.41 2.59
C THR A 148 -3.28 32.64 1.46
N GLU A 149 -4.41 33.16 0.96
CA GLU A 149 -5.05 32.59 -0.24
C GLU A 149 -4.13 32.61 -1.47
N ALA A 150 -3.22 33.58 -1.56
CA ALA A 150 -2.23 33.66 -2.63
C ALA A 150 -1.19 32.52 -2.52
N ASP A 151 -0.80 32.18 -1.31
CA ASP A 151 0.08 31.05 -1.05
C ASP A 151 -0.63 29.74 -1.38
N TYR A 152 -1.91 29.59 -1.02
CA TYR A 152 -2.72 28.45 -1.33
C TYR A 152 -2.87 28.25 -2.85
N ARG A 153 -3.13 29.33 -3.60
CA ARG A 153 -3.14 29.28 -5.08
C ARG A 153 -1.78 28.87 -5.65
N ARG A 154 -0.68 29.37 -5.09
CA ARG A 154 0.66 28.96 -5.49
C ARG A 154 0.88 27.46 -5.26
N ASN A 155 0.43 26.91 -4.12
CA ASN A 155 0.55 25.48 -3.81
C ASN A 155 -0.25 24.64 -4.80
N MET A 156 -1.46 25.06 -5.20
CA MET A 156 -2.20 24.40 -6.29
C MET A 156 -1.37 24.37 -7.59
N ALA A 157 -0.74 25.49 -7.97
CA ALA A 157 0.07 25.54 -9.19
C ALA A 157 1.33 24.65 -9.10
N GLN A 158 1.92 24.48 -7.92
CA GLN A 158 3.03 23.56 -7.66
C GLN A 158 2.62 22.09 -7.76
N GLN A 159 1.43 21.77 -7.24
CA GLN A 159 0.87 20.41 -7.37
C GLN A 159 0.54 20.09 -8.83
N LEU A 160 -0.03 21.03 -9.59
CA LEU A 160 -0.25 20.88 -11.04
C LEU A 160 1.06 20.60 -11.78
N PHE A 161 2.13 21.31 -11.43
CA PHE A 161 3.47 21.06 -12.01
C PHE A 161 3.93 19.63 -11.75
N SER A 162 3.89 19.18 -10.48
CA SER A 162 4.36 17.86 -10.08
C SER A 162 3.56 16.73 -10.73
N GLY A 163 2.24 16.90 -10.83
CA GLY A 163 1.35 15.95 -11.49
C GLY A 163 1.66 15.82 -12.99
N MET A 164 1.68 16.92 -13.74
CA MET A 164 2.01 16.91 -15.17
C MET A 164 3.40 16.36 -15.46
N PHE A 165 4.39 16.67 -14.61
CA PHE A 165 5.75 16.14 -14.76
C PHE A 165 5.79 14.62 -14.58
N SER A 166 5.10 14.11 -13.55
CA SER A 166 5.02 12.68 -13.26
C SER A 166 4.29 11.91 -14.37
N GLU A 167 3.22 12.47 -14.96
CA GLU A 167 2.53 11.86 -16.10
C GLU A 167 3.46 11.69 -17.31
N ARG A 168 4.28 12.69 -17.66
CA ARG A 168 5.25 12.56 -18.75
C ARG A 168 6.26 11.44 -18.53
N LEU A 169 6.72 11.28 -17.28
CA LEU A 169 7.62 10.19 -16.93
C LEU A 169 6.91 8.83 -17.01
N ALA A 170 5.64 8.75 -16.59
CA ALA A 170 4.83 7.55 -16.72
C ALA A 170 4.61 7.12 -18.18
N GLU A 171 4.43 8.06 -19.10
CA GLU A 171 4.38 7.75 -20.54
C GLU A 171 5.69 7.12 -21.06
N LEU A 172 6.83 7.59 -20.57
CA LEU A 172 8.14 7.03 -20.94
C LEU A 172 8.32 5.60 -20.39
N GLN A 173 7.73 5.30 -19.24
CA GLN A 173 7.73 3.97 -18.60
C GLN A 173 6.94 2.93 -19.41
N ARG A 174 5.95 3.35 -20.22
CA ARG A 174 5.09 2.48 -21.04
C ARG A 174 5.66 2.17 -22.42
N LYS A 175 6.83 2.70 -22.78
CA LYS A 175 7.49 2.38 -24.05
C LYS A 175 7.94 0.92 -24.07
N SER A 176 8.04 0.33 -25.27
CA SER A 176 8.49 -1.06 -25.48
C SER A 176 9.86 -1.36 -24.85
N ASP A 177 10.77 -0.38 -24.85
CA ASP A 177 12.05 -0.40 -24.13
C ASP A 177 12.09 0.80 -23.17
N PRO A 178 11.48 0.69 -21.98
CA PRO A 178 11.42 1.81 -21.05
C PRO A 178 12.82 2.13 -20.49
N PRO A 179 13.15 3.41 -20.31
CA PRO A 179 14.45 3.81 -19.75
C PRO A 179 14.58 3.51 -18.26
N PHE A 180 13.47 3.30 -17.56
CA PHE A 180 13.38 2.99 -16.15
C PHE A 180 12.14 2.12 -15.88
N MET A 181 12.08 1.51 -14.72
CA MET A 181 10.92 0.74 -14.27
C MET A 181 9.81 1.64 -13.71
N TYR A 182 10.22 2.71 -13.03
CA TYR A 182 9.34 3.73 -12.46
C TYR A 182 10.09 5.06 -12.39
N ALA A 183 9.38 6.17 -12.56
CA ALA A 183 9.93 7.51 -12.38
C ALA A 183 8.82 8.51 -12.03
N GLY A 184 9.20 9.61 -11.40
CA GLY A 184 8.29 10.69 -11.04
C GLY A 184 9.05 11.95 -10.65
N GLY A 185 8.31 12.98 -10.28
CA GLY A 185 8.88 14.21 -9.76
C GLY A 185 7.89 14.94 -8.87
N GLU A 186 8.39 15.47 -7.77
CA GLU A 186 7.57 16.14 -6.77
C GLU A 186 8.27 17.37 -6.16
N TYR A 187 7.47 18.34 -5.78
CA TYR A 187 7.90 19.45 -4.94
C TYR A 187 7.32 19.25 -3.54
N GLY A 188 8.14 19.37 -2.52
CA GLY A 188 7.71 19.21 -1.13
C GLY A 188 8.83 19.44 -0.13
N ASP A 189 8.57 19.06 1.11
CA ASP A 189 9.50 19.19 2.22
C ASP A 189 10.64 18.20 2.13
N LEU A 190 11.87 18.69 2.09
CA LEU A 190 13.06 17.88 2.28
C LEU A 190 13.31 17.63 3.78
N VAL A 191 13.23 18.67 4.55
CA VAL A 191 13.16 18.70 6.03
C VAL A 191 12.41 19.96 6.44
N ARG A 192 12.04 20.08 7.74
CA ARG A 192 11.21 21.17 8.27
C ARG A 192 11.55 22.59 7.77
N ASN A 193 12.80 22.89 7.50
CA ASN A 193 13.28 24.22 7.09
C ASN A 193 13.93 24.23 5.69
N LYS A 194 13.66 23.23 4.89
CA LYS A 194 14.15 23.15 3.51
C LYS A 194 13.20 22.35 2.64
N ASN A 195 12.77 22.91 1.53
CA ASN A 195 12.00 22.22 0.50
C ASN A 195 12.93 21.72 -0.61
N SER A 196 12.38 20.89 -1.49
CA SER A 196 13.07 20.45 -2.71
C SER A 196 12.07 20.20 -3.84
N PHE A 197 12.52 20.37 -5.07
CA PHE A 197 11.97 19.66 -6.20
C PHE A 197 12.86 18.45 -6.47
N THR A 198 12.29 17.27 -6.48
CA THR A 198 13.03 16.01 -6.69
C THR A 198 12.47 15.30 -7.90
N SER A 199 13.29 14.99 -8.88
CA SER A 199 12.99 14.06 -9.95
C SER A 199 13.74 12.76 -9.73
N TYR A 200 13.06 11.62 -9.83
CA TYR A 200 13.62 10.32 -9.46
C TYR A 200 13.24 9.23 -10.44
N ALA A 201 14.07 8.17 -10.46
CA ALA A 201 13.79 6.96 -11.23
C ALA A 201 14.32 5.71 -10.54
N VAL A 202 13.60 4.60 -10.72
CA VAL A 202 14.06 3.25 -10.42
C VAL A 202 14.51 2.63 -11.75
N SER A 203 15.80 2.40 -11.87
CA SER A 203 16.45 2.03 -13.12
C SER A 203 16.59 0.52 -13.26
N LYS A 204 16.67 0.06 -14.52
CA LYS A 204 17.25 -1.25 -14.84
C LYS A 204 18.75 -1.21 -14.54
N GLU A 205 19.37 -2.36 -14.26
CA GLU A 205 20.77 -2.42 -13.89
C GLU A 205 21.75 -1.92 -14.98
N ASP A 206 21.49 -2.28 -16.23
CA ASP A 206 22.28 -1.87 -17.38
C ASP A 206 21.92 -0.46 -17.88
N GLY A 207 20.93 0.19 -17.26
CA GLY A 207 20.32 1.42 -17.69
C GLY A 207 20.48 2.62 -16.76
N ILE A 208 21.37 2.59 -15.74
CA ILE A 208 21.48 3.66 -14.74
C ILE A 208 21.79 5.02 -15.39
N GLU A 209 22.80 5.08 -16.26
CA GLU A 209 23.16 6.31 -16.96
C GLU A 209 22.07 6.77 -17.93
N ARG A 210 21.40 5.82 -18.62
CA ARG A 210 20.28 6.11 -19.50
C ARG A 210 19.09 6.68 -18.72
N ALA A 211 18.77 6.11 -17.55
CA ALA A 211 17.69 6.59 -16.70
C ALA A 211 17.98 8.00 -16.18
N LEU A 212 19.19 8.26 -15.66
CA LEU A 212 19.64 9.60 -15.26
C LEU A 212 19.52 10.59 -16.42
N THR A 213 20.06 10.24 -17.59
CA THR A 213 20.01 11.10 -18.78
C THR A 213 18.57 11.39 -19.19
N THR A 214 17.67 10.39 -19.10
CA THR A 214 16.26 10.57 -19.48
C THR A 214 15.55 11.50 -18.52
N VAL A 215 15.72 11.33 -17.20
CA VAL A 215 15.14 12.23 -16.18
C VAL A 215 15.64 13.66 -16.37
N VAL A 216 16.96 13.83 -16.58
CA VAL A 216 17.58 15.15 -16.83
C VAL A 216 17.08 15.77 -18.14
N THR A 217 16.88 14.95 -19.18
CA THR A 217 16.31 15.41 -20.46
C THR A 217 14.87 15.91 -20.28
N GLU A 218 14.05 15.24 -19.45
CA GLU A 218 12.69 15.69 -19.19
C GLU A 218 12.67 16.95 -18.31
N ASN A 219 13.56 17.04 -17.31
CA ASN A 219 13.79 18.28 -16.55
C ASN A 219 14.09 19.45 -17.49
N GLU A 220 15.00 19.26 -18.47
CA GLU A 220 15.36 20.29 -19.44
C GLU A 220 14.22 20.58 -20.42
N ARG A 221 13.46 19.56 -20.84
CA ARG A 221 12.30 19.74 -21.72
C ARG A 221 11.28 20.66 -21.07
N VAL A 222 10.92 20.40 -19.82
CA VAL A 222 9.98 21.24 -19.08
C VAL A 222 10.57 22.63 -18.82
N ARG A 223 11.86 22.75 -18.53
CA ARG A 223 12.54 24.04 -18.33
C ARG A 223 12.50 24.93 -19.57
N ARG A 224 12.69 24.35 -20.78
CA ARG A 224 12.70 25.11 -22.04
C ARG A 224 11.32 25.40 -22.59
N PHE A 225 10.46 24.40 -22.61
CA PHE A 225 9.22 24.46 -23.35
C PHE A 225 7.98 24.49 -22.46
N GLY A 226 8.12 24.18 -21.17
CA GLY A 226 7.00 24.07 -20.22
C GLY A 226 6.09 22.89 -20.53
N PHE A 227 4.88 22.98 -20.00
CA PHE A 227 3.77 22.07 -20.25
C PHE A 227 2.85 22.61 -21.34
N THR A 228 1.92 21.79 -21.80
CA THR A 228 0.88 22.17 -22.78
C THR A 228 -0.42 22.54 -22.05
N ALA A 229 -1.30 23.26 -22.75
CA ALA A 229 -2.61 23.61 -22.21
C ALA A 229 -3.48 22.37 -21.93
N SER A 230 -3.38 21.34 -22.77
CA SER A 230 -4.13 20.08 -22.57
C SER A 230 -3.71 19.30 -21.36
N GLU A 231 -2.39 19.26 -21.03
CA GLU A 231 -1.90 18.67 -19.77
C GLU A 231 -2.44 19.44 -18.56
N LEU A 232 -2.38 20.77 -18.60
CA LEU A 232 -2.89 21.61 -17.50
C LEU A 232 -4.38 21.41 -17.26
N GLU A 233 -5.20 21.37 -18.30
CA GLU A 233 -6.66 21.18 -18.15
C GLU A 233 -7.01 19.79 -17.59
N ARG A 234 -6.27 18.73 -17.97
CA ARG A 234 -6.43 17.39 -17.39
C ARG A 234 -6.12 17.40 -15.90
N GLN A 235 -4.96 17.93 -15.51
CA GLN A 235 -4.57 17.97 -14.09
C GLN A 235 -5.52 18.83 -13.23
N LYS A 236 -6.04 19.94 -13.78
CA LYS A 236 -7.09 20.71 -13.12
C LYS A 236 -8.37 19.89 -12.92
N ALA A 237 -8.77 19.12 -13.92
CA ALA A 237 -9.95 18.26 -13.82
C ALA A 237 -9.77 17.19 -12.72
N ASP A 238 -8.58 16.56 -12.66
CA ASP A 238 -8.26 15.56 -11.64
C ASP A 238 -8.23 16.17 -10.22
N MET A 239 -7.59 17.32 -10.06
CA MET A 239 -7.57 18.04 -8.78
C MET A 239 -8.97 18.48 -8.34
N MET A 240 -9.80 19.00 -9.24
CA MET A 240 -11.17 19.40 -8.92
C MET A 240 -12.01 18.19 -8.50
N SER A 241 -11.92 17.07 -9.19
CA SER A 241 -12.64 15.84 -8.84
C SER A 241 -12.19 15.30 -7.47
N SER A 242 -10.90 15.37 -7.16
CA SER A 242 -10.35 14.92 -5.89
C SER A 242 -10.86 15.77 -4.71
N ILE A 243 -10.78 17.10 -4.81
CA ILE A 243 -11.24 17.99 -3.72
C ILE A 243 -12.77 17.94 -3.56
N GLU A 244 -13.54 17.77 -4.66
CA GLU A 244 -14.99 17.58 -4.60
C GLU A 244 -15.35 16.30 -3.84
N LYS A 245 -14.62 15.20 -4.07
CA LYS A 245 -14.80 13.97 -3.32
C LYS A 245 -14.51 14.18 -1.84
N MET A 246 -13.38 14.81 -1.48
CA MET A 246 -13.04 15.11 -0.10
C MET A 246 -14.11 15.97 0.59
N TYR A 247 -14.62 16.98 -0.10
CA TYR A 247 -15.72 17.82 0.41
C TYR A 247 -17.00 17.03 0.63
N ASN A 248 -17.37 16.14 -0.29
CA ASN A 248 -18.56 15.31 -0.16
C ASN A 248 -18.45 14.31 1.00
N GLU A 249 -17.25 13.85 1.31
CA GLU A 249 -16.96 12.88 2.38
C GLU A 249 -16.57 13.55 3.72
N ARG A 250 -16.66 14.88 3.86
CA ARG A 250 -16.18 15.62 5.04
C ARG A 250 -16.77 15.18 6.36
N GLU A 251 -18.07 14.80 6.37
CA GLU A 251 -18.75 14.29 7.58
C GLU A 251 -18.33 12.87 7.96
N MET A 252 -17.61 12.18 7.07
CA MET A 252 -17.11 10.82 7.25
C MET A 252 -15.60 10.78 7.52
N THR A 253 -14.96 11.96 7.67
CA THR A 253 -13.54 12.07 7.96
C THR A 253 -13.24 11.50 9.34
N GLU A 254 -12.28 10.58 9.41
CA GLU A 254 -11.91 9.93 10.66
C GLU A 254 -11.21 10.91 11.62
N SER A 255 -11.50 10.77 12.92
CA SER A 255 -10.91 11.60 13.99
C SER A 255 -9.37 11.66 13.95
N ARG A 256 -8.72 10.58 13.53
CA ARG A 256 -7.25 10.54 13.39
C ARG A 256 -6.72 11.53 12.35
N ASN A 257 -7.45 11.80 11.27
CA ASN A 257 -7.04 12.73 10.23
C ASN A 257 -7.04 14.16 10.77
N PHE A 258 -8.10 14.55 11.48
CA PHE A 258 -8.14 15.84 12.19
C PHE A 258 -7.04 15.94 13.24
N ALA A 259 -6.79 14.87 14.01
CA ALA A 259 -5.71 14.88 14.98
C ALA A 259 -4.34 15.11 14.33
N THR A 260 -4.08 14.46 13.16
CA THR A 260 -2.86 14.66 12.38
C THR A 260 -2.74 16.08 11.86
N GLU A 261 -3.80 16.66 11.30
CA GLU A 261 -3.85 18.05 10.83
C GLU A 261 -3.52 19.03 11.96
N TYR A 262 -4.10 18.84 13.16
CA TYR A 262 -3.83 19.70 14.32
C TYR A 262 -2.40 19.53 14.85
N VAL A 263 -1.83 18.33 14.77
CA VAL A 263 -0.41 18.09 15.08
C VAL A 263 0.48 18.83 14.08
N SER A 264 0.20 18.75 12.77
CA SER A 264 0.93 19.51 11.74
C SER A 264 0.84 21.00 11.98
N ASN A 265 -0.35 21.54 12.26
CA ASN A 265 -0.53 22.95 12.61
C ASN A 265 0.35 23.36 13.79
N PHE A 266 0.35 22.58 14.86
CA PHE A 266 1.19 22.89 16.05
C PHE A 266 2.68 22.86 15.71
N LEU A 267 3.13 21.85 14.97
CA LEU A 267 4.56 21.62 14.71
C LEU A 267 5.13 22.51 13.61
N THR A 268 4.37 22.77 12.54
CA THR A 268 4.85 23.44 11.31
C THR A 268 4.12 24.75 11.02
N LYS A 269 3.09 25.09 11.80
CA LYS A 269 2.22 26.25 11.57
C LYS A 269 1.35 26.13 10.31
N GLU A 270 1.18 24.91 9.80
CA GLU A 270 0.28 24.64 8.68
C GLU A 270 -1.13 25.19 8.97
N PRO A 271 -1.75 25.94 8.06
CA PRO A 271 -3.11 26.45 8.26
C PRO A 271 -4.15 25.33 8.36
N ILE A 272 -5.22 25.57 9.10
CA ILE A 272 -6.38 24.66 9.22
C ILE A 272 -7.61 25.38 8.65
N PRO A 273 -7.73 25.54 7.33
CA PRO A 273 -8.88 26.22 6.72
C PRO A 273 -10.16 25.38 6.79
N GLY A 274 -10.03 24.07 6.85
CA GLY A 274 -11.09 23.10 6.75
C GLY A 274 -11.57 22.86 5.31
N ILE A 275 -11.92 21.63 5.00
CA ILE A 275 -12.20 21.16 3.63
C ILE A 275 -13.31 21.97 2.93
N ALA A 276 -14.29 22.50 3.66
CA ALA A 276 -15.35 23.30 3.06
C ALA A 276 -14.80 24.62 2.49
N PHE A 277 -13.88 25.29 3.22
CA PHE A 277 -13.23 26.50 2.74
C PHE A 277 -12.22 26.18 1.62
N GLU A 278 -11.47 25.10 1.75
CA GLU A 278 -10.55 24.66 0.70
C GLU A 278 -11.28 24.38 -0.63
N TYR A 279 -12.43 23.71 -0.57
CA TYR A 279 -13.25 23.48 -1.76
C TYR A 279 -13.68 24.78 -2.44
N GLU A 280 -14.07 25.80 -1.67
CA GLU A 280 -14.37 27.14 -2.23
C GLU A 280 -13.12 27.82 -2.84
N LEU A 281 -11.94 27.63 -2.23
CA LEU A 281 -10.68 28.12 -2.81
C LEU A 281 -10.35 27.45 -4.14
N TYR A 282 -10.55 26.12 -4.23
CA TYR A 282 -10.37 25.39 -5.50
C TYR A 282 -11.32 25.88 -6.58
N LYS A 283 -12.60 26.06 -6.28
CA LYS A 283 -13.58 26.63 -7.23
C LYS A 283 -13.22 28.05 -7.67
N LYS A 284 -12.69 28.84 -6.75
CA LYS A 284 -12.30 30.24 -7.00
C LYS A 284 -11.05 30.35 -7.85
N TYR A 285 -10.05 29.52 -7.60
CA TYR A 285 -8.70 29.75 -8.12
C TYR A 285 -8.27 28.76 -9.21
N LEU A 286 -8.65 27.49 -9.14
CA LEU A 286 -8.06 26.44 -9.95
C LEU A 286 -8.23 26.67 -11.45
N SER A 287 -9.47 27.03 -11.90
CA SER A 287 -9.73 27.34 -13.30
C SER A 287 -8.91 28.50 -13.85
N GLY A 288 -8.62 29.50 -12.98
CA GLY A 288 -7.86 30.70 -13.33
C GLY A 288 -6.35 30.55 -13.25
N ILE A 289 -5.80 29.40 -12.82
CA ILE A 289 -4.36 29.17 -12.86
C ILE A 289 -3.92 29.03 -14.31
N THR A 290 -2.95 29.83 -14.72
CA THR A 290 -2.48 29.87 -16.11
C THR A 290 -1.28 28.95 -16.31
N LEU A 291 -1.03 28.60 -17.56
CA LEU A 291 0.11 27.81 -17.95
C LEU A 291 1.44 28.52 -17.61
N ASP A 292 1.48 29.85 -17.75
CA ASP A 292 2.67 30.64 -17.40
C ASP A 292 2.97 30.61 -15.90
N GLU A 293 1.91 30.67 -15.02
CA GLU A 293 2.09 30.53 -13.58
C GLU A 293 2.71 29.19 -13.18
N VAL A 294 2.35 28.11 -13.88
CA VAL A 294 2.91 26.78 -13.61
C VAL A 294 4.31 26.63 -14.22
N ASN A 295 4.50 27.08 -15.46
CA ASN A 295 5.77 26.94 -16.14
C ASN A 295 6.92 27.74 -15.51
N VAL A 296 6.63 28.78 -14.72
CA VAL A 296 7.68 29.53 -14.02
C VAL A 296 8.46 28.67 -13.03
N PHE A 297 7.84 27.64 -12.45
CA PHE A 297 8.49 26.74 -11.48
C PHE A 297 9.62 25.94 -12.14
N SER A 298 9.48 25.52 -13.38
CA SER A 298 10.54 24.78 -14.08
C SER A 298 11.86 25.56 -14.13
N LYS A 299 11.79 26.88 -14.37
CA LYS A 299 12.96 27.75 -14.43
C LYS A 299 13.49 28.10 -13.04
N LYS A 300 12.61 28.14 -12.02
CA LYS A 300 12.97 28.48 -10.64
C LYS A 300 13.61 27.27 -9.93
N TRP A 301 13.06 26.10 -10.11
CA TRP A 301 13.47 24.89 -9.36
C TRP A 301 14.61 24.14 -10.02
N ILE A 302 14.56 23.99 -11.34
CA ILE A 302 15.51 23.18 -12.08
C ILE A 302 16.70 24.05 -12.49
N THR A 303 17.71 24.03 -11.63
CA THR A 303 18.99 24.71 -11.85
C THR A 303 19.99 23.79 -12.52
N ASP A 304 21.13 24.32 -13.04
CA ASP A 304 22.15 23.46 -13.65
C ASP A 304 22.91 22.65 -12.59
N THR A 305 23.65 23.34 -11.70
CA THR A 305 24.53 22.68 -10.71
C THR A 305 24.41 23.22 -9.29
N THR A 306 23.82 24.42 -9.12
CA THR A 306 23.65 25.03 -7.80
C THR A 306 22.43 24.45 -7.09
N ASN A 307 22.53 24.24 -5.80
CA ASN A 307 21.47 23.60 -4.99
C ASN A 307 21.01 22.23 -5.52
N CYS A 308 21.84 21.58 -6.36
CA CYS A 308 21.56 20.29 -6.95
C CYS A 308 22.36 19.20 -6.25
N VAL A 309 21.68 18.11 -5.86
CA VAL A 309 22.29 16.89 -5.30
C VAL A 309 21.82 15.71 -6.14
N VAL A 310 22.75 14.90 -6.61
CA VAL A 310 22.44 13.64 -7.29
C VAL A 310 22.80 12.47 -6.38
N ILE A 311 21.82 11.63 -6.11
CA ILE A 311 22.00 10.40 -5.34
C ILE A 311 21.74 9.22 -6.27
N ILE A 312 22.68 8.28 -6.33
CA ILE A 312 22.52 7.02 -7.05
C ILE A 312 22.82 5.89 -6.07
N THR A 313 21.83 5.05 -5.81
CA THR A 313 21.99 3.82 -5.05
C THR A 313 21.84 2.62 -5.98
N ALA A 314 22.59 1.53 -5.76
CA ALA A 314 22.54 0.38 -6.66
C ALA A 314 22.98 -0.92 -5.96
N PRO A 315 22.66 -2.09 -6.56
CA PRO A 315 23.24 -3.36 -6.15
C PRO A 315 24.77 -3.36 -6.27
N ASP A 316 25.46 -3.91 -5.27
CA ASP A 316 26.92 -4.15 -5.34
C ASP A 316 27.18 -5.56 -5.88
N LYS A 317 27.34 -5.65 -7.19
CA LYS A 317 27.62 -6.91 -7.88
C LYS A 317 28.58 -6.77 -9.05
N PRO A 318 29.31 -7.85 -9.42
CA PRO A 318 30.21 -7.83 -10.57
C PRO A 318 29.47 -7.47 -11.88
N GLY A 319 30.08 -6.63 -12.69
CA GLY A 319 29.54 -6.25 -14.00
C GLY A 319 28.56 -5.08 -14.01
N LEU A 320 28.04 -4.63 -12.86
CA LEU A 320 27.21 -3.44 -12.78
C LEU A 320 28.02 -2.18 -13.15
N LYS A 321 27.54 -1.45 -14.15
CA LYS A 321 28.17 -0.20 -14.60
C LYS A 321 27.51 1.01 -13.93
N MET A 322 28.18 1.49 -12.88
CA MET A 322 27.81 2.79 -12.30
C MET A 322 28.35 3.93 -13.14
N PRO A 323 27.58 5.00 -13.38
CA PRO A 323 28.14 6.21 -13.96
C PRO A 323 29.22 6.78 -13.04
N THR A 324 30.32 7.23 -13.63
CA THR A 324 31.38 7.90 -12.86
C THR A 324 30.92 9.28 -12.42
N GLU A 325 31.55 9.83 -11.38
CA GLU A 325 31.27 11.21 -10.97
C GLU A 325 31.44 12.21 -12.11
N SER A 326 32.45 12.01 -12.96
CA SER A 326 32.68 12.83 -14.17
C SER A 326 31.52 12.73 -15.16
N ASN A 327 30.97 11.53 -15.36
CA ASN A 327 29.80 11.33 -16.25
C ASN A 327 28.56 12.04 -15.67
N ILE A 328 28.29 11.89 -14.37
CA ILE A 328 27.17 12.55 -13.71
C ILE A 328 27.30 14.07 -13.84
N ARG A 329 28.49 14.62 -13.55
CA ARG A 329 28.76 16.06 -13.71
C ARG A 329 28.59 16.53 -15.17
N SER A 330 28.98 15.71 -16.14
CA SER A 330 28.82 16.00 -17.55
C SER A 330 27.34 16.00 -17.97
N ILE A 331 26.55 15.04 -17.50
CA ILE A 331 25.10 14.95 -17.77
C ILE A 331 24.38 16.16 -17.19
N ILE A 332 24.56 16.46 -15.90
CA ILE A 332 23.88 17.58 -15.22
C ILE A 332 24.38 18.93 -15.79
N GLY A 333 25.69 19.15 -15.88
CA GLY A 333 26.26 20.40 -16.39
C GLY A 333 26.11 20.61 -17.91
N GLY A 334 25.79 19.52 -18.62
CA GLY A 334 25.49 19.54 -20.07
C GLY A 334 24.00 19.71 -20.38
N MET A 335 23.12 19.73 -19.39
CA MET A 335 21.67 19.71 -19.56
C MET A 335 21.18 20.82 -20.51
N SER A 336 21.66 22.05 -20.36
CA SER A 336 21.32 23.18 -21.22
C SER A 336 21.74 23.05 -22.68
N ARG A 337 22.60 22.08 -23.04
CA ARG A 337 23.08 21.81 -24.40
C ARG A 337 22.40 20.60 -25.05
N LEU A 338 21.54 19.89 -24.33
CA LEU A 338 20.81 18.75 -24.89
C LEU A 338 19.93 19.18 -26.06
N ASP A 339 19.90 18.37 -27.11
CA ASP A 339 18.93 18.50 -28.19
C ASP A 339 17.58 17.93 -27.75
N VAL A 340 16.72 18.81 -27.22
CA VAL A 340 15.42 18.46 -26.67
C VAL A 340 14.31 19.08 -27.51
N LYS A 341 13.37 18.25 -27.98
CA LYS A 341 12.18 18.72 -28.71
C LYS A 341 11.03 19.00 -27.70
N PRO A 342 10.11 19.93 -28.06
CA PRO A 342 8.86 20.10 -27.29
C PRO A 342 8.12 18.78 -27.14
N TYR A 343 7.39 18.66 -26.03
CA TYR A 343 6.49 17.53 -25.84
C TYR A 343 5.27 17.64 -26.77
N GLU A 344 4.88 16.53 -27.38
CA GLU A 344 3.68 16.40 -28.20
C GLU A 344 2.63 15.61 -27.44
N ASP A 345 1.56 16.28 -27.04
CA ASP A 345 0.43 15.66 -26.34
C ASP A 345 -0.52 14.98 -27.33
N LYS A 346 -0.49 13.65 -27.35
CA LYS A 346 -1.38 12.84 -28.20
C LYS A 346 -2.62 12.45 -27.42
N VAL A 347 -3.77 12.97 -27.80
CA VAL A 347 -5.07 12.68 -27.20
C VAL A 347 -5.95 11.97 -28.21
N LEU A 348 -6.55 10.85 -27.79
CA LEU A 348 -7.56 10.13 -28.58
C LEU A 348 -8.95 10.63 -28.20
N ASN A 349 -9.57 11.40 -29.09
CA ASN A 349 -10.90 12.01 -28.83
C ASN A 349 -12.04 11.18 -29.46
N ILE A 350 -12.26 10.00 -28.90
CA ILE A 350 -13.39 9.11 -29.26
C ILE A 350 -14.11 8.66 -27.99
N PRO A 351 -15.38 8.26 -28.03
CA PRO A 351 -16.06 7.71 -26.87
C PRO A 351 -15.45 6.37 -26.45
N LEU A 352 -15.44 6.09 -25.15
CA LEU A 352 -14.92 4.84 -24.59
C LEU A 352 -15.72 3.63 -25.11
N VAL A 353 -17.03 3.79 -25.26
CA VAL A 353 -17.96 2.78 -25.80
C VAL A 353 -18.95 3.46 -26.75
N ASP A 354 -19.24 2.83 -27.87
CA ASP A 354 -20.41 3.22 -28.68
C ASP A 354 -21.69 2.66 -28.01
N ASP A 355 -22.31 3.52 -27.23
CA ASP A 355 -23.51 3.21 -26.46
C ASP A 355 -24.71 2.77 -27.31
N ASN A 356 -24.76 3.13 -28.60
CA ASN A 356 -25.84 2.77 -29.52
C ASN A 356 -25.64 1.35 -30.07
N ALA A 357 -24.44 0.83 -30.06
CA ALA A 357 -24.16 -0.53 -30.52
C ALA A 357 -24.54 -1.61 -29.50
N ILE A 358 -24.78 -1.25 -28.24
CA ILE A 358 -25.09 -2.19 -27.17
C ILE A 358 -26.57 -2.59 -27.19
N LYS A 359 -26.84 -3.87 -27.32
CA LYS A 359 -28.19 -4.44 -27.17
C LYS A 359 -28.44 -4.73 -25.68
N SER A 360 -29.21 -3.85 -25.03
CA SER A 360 -29.56 -4.00 -23.62
C SER A 360 -30.30 -5.30 -23.32
N GLY A 361 -29.94 -5.97 -22.22
CA GLY A 361 -30.74 -7.05 -21.65
C GLY A 361 -31.78 -6.51 -20.67
N LYS A 362 -32.26 -7.38 -19.76
CA LYS A 362 -33.29 -7.05 -18.77
C LYS A 362 -32.96 -7.62 -17.40
N ILE A 363 -33.43 -6.97 -16.35
CA ILE A 363 -33.61 -7.56 -15.03
C ILE A 363 -34.86 -8.43 -15.06
N ILE A 364 -34.68 -9.74 -14.80
CA ILE A 364 -35.76 -10.74 -14.88
C ILE A 364 -36.33 -11.14 -13.51
N SER A 365 -35.59 -10.91 -12.44
CA SER A 365 -36.10 -11.09 -11.07
C SER A 365 -35.42 -10.11 -10.11
N SER A 366 -36.15 -9.79 -9.02
CA SER A 366 -35.64 -8.95 -7.92
C SER A 366 -36.10 -9.54 -6.60
N LYS A 367 -35.19 -9.65 -5.63
CA LYS A 367 -35.47 -10.08 -4.25
C LYS A 367 -34.78 -9.12 -3.31
N HIS A 368 -35.52 -8.57 -2.35
CA HIS A 368 -34.98 -7.63 -1.36
C HIS A 368 -34.97 -8.25 0.03
N ASN A 369 -33.91 -7.97 0.79
CA ASN A 369 -33.76 -8.32 2.18
C ASN A 369 -33.89 -7.03 3.03
N ASP A 370 -35.05 -6.82 3.61
CA ASP A 370 -35.39 -5.61 4.37
C ASP A 370 -34.50 -5.40 5.61
N SER A 371 -34.05 -6.50 6.24
CA SER A 371 -33.26 -6.42 7.49
C SER A 371 -31.84 -5.90 7.27
N LEU A 372 -31.27 -6.16 6.10
CA LEU A 372 -29.91 -5.77 5.76
C LEU A 372 -29.85 -4.75 4.62
N ASP A 373 -30.99 -4.40 4.05
CA ASP A 373 -31.11 -3.54 2.87
C ASP A 373 -30.19 -4.02 1.74
N ILE A 374 -30.37 -5.28 1.35
CA ILE A 374 -29.63 -5.91 0.24
C ILE A 374 -30.62 -6.39 -0.81
N THR A 375 -30.40 -5.95 -2.04
CA THR A 375 -31.21 -6.37 -3.19
C THR A 375 -30.41 -7.35 -4.07
N GLU A 376 -31.04 -8.48 -4.39
CA GLU A 376 -30.55 -9.44 -5.38
C GLU A 376 -31.34 -9.29 -6.69
N TRP A 377 -30.63 -9.10 -7.80
CA TRP A 377 -31.21 -9.14 -9.15
C TRP A 377 -30.62 -10.31 -9.94
N LYS A 378 -31.47 -10.90 -10.78
CA LYS A 378 -31.03 -11.82 -11.82
C LYS A 378 -31.24 -11.16 -13.16
N LEU A 379 -30.22 -11.18 -14.01
CA LEU A 379 -30.25 -10.58 -15.34
C LEU A 379 -30.59 -11.62 -16.41
N SER A 380 -31.07 -11.17 -17.56
CA SER A 380 -31.51 -12.01 -18.68
C SER A 380 -30.41 -12.90 -19.27
N ASN A 381 -29.13 -12.50 -19.13
CA ASN A 381 -27.96 -13.30 -19.51
C ASN A 381 -27.49 -14.26 -18.42
N GLY A 382 -28.22 -14.38 -17.30
CA GLY A 382 -27.91 -15.29 -16.20
C GLY A 382 -27.07 -14.70 -15.09
N VAL A 383 -26.50 -13.51 -15.26
CA VAL A 383 -25.69 -12.81 -14.22
C VAL A 383 -26.51 -12.59 -12.95
N LYS A 384 -25.91 -12.84 -11.81
CA LYS A 384 -26.41 -12.49 -10.48
C LYS A 384 -25.80 -11.17 -10.04
N VAL A 385 -26.61 -10.26 -9.53
CA VAL A 385 -26.17 -8.97 -8.97
C VAL A 385 -26.68 -8.83 -7.55
N LEU A 386 -25.79 -8.48 -6.62
CA LEU A 386 -26.09 -8.13 -5.24
C LEU A 386 -25.79 -6.66 -5.03
N PHE A 387 -26.72 -5.92 -4.47
CA PHE A 387 -26.57 -4.49 -4.22
C PHE A 387 -26.92 -4.14 -2.79
N LYS A 388 -26.02 -3.40 -2.14
CA LYS A 388 -26.27 -2.78 -0.85
C LYS A 388 -26.05 -1.27 -0.96
N PRO A 389 -27.11 -0.46 -0.91
CA PRO A 389 -26.97 0.99 -0.80
C PRO A 389 -26.39 1.36 0.56
N THR A 390 -25.51 2.34 0.59
CA THR A 390 -24.96 2.96 1.80
C THR A 390 -24.73 4.45 1.56
N ASP A 391 -24.64 5.20 2.66
CA ASP A 391 -24.29 6.61 2.69
C ASP A 391 -22.95 6.88 3.39
N PHE A 392 -22.14 5.83 3.58
CA PHE A 392 -20.90 5.90 4.36
C PHE A 392 -19.81 6.74 3.70
N LYS A 393 -19.76 6.74 2.36
CA LYS A 393 -18.84 7.55 1.55
C LYS A 393 -19.45 7.90 0.22
N SER A 394 -18.98 8.97 -0.42
CA SER A 394 -19.40 9.36 -1.77
C SER A 394 -18.73 8.47 -2.84
N GLU A 395 -18.91 7.16 -2.71
CA GLU A 395 -18.35 6.15 -3.60
C GLU A 395 -19.29 4.98 -3.82
N LEU A 396 -19.17 4.33 -4.96
CA LEU A 396 -19.70 3.00 -5.24
C LEU A 396 -18.52 2.06 -5.48
N ILE A 397 -18.36 1.08 -4.62
CA ILE A 397 -17.38 0.01 -4.82
C ILE A 397 -18.05 -1.21 -5.46
N PHE A 398 -17.31 -1.95 -6.28
CA PHE A 398 -17.81 -3.20 -6.86
C PHE A 398 -16.77 -4.32 -6.82
N SER A 399 -17.29 -5.54 -6.84
CA SER A 399 -16.54 -6.76 -7.06
C SER A 399 -17.37 -7.67 -7.98
N ALA A 400 -16.72 -8.28 -8.95
CA ALA A 400 -17.29 -9.33 -9.75
C ALA A 400 -16.38 -10.55 -9.64
N TYR A 401 -16.93 -11.75 -9.46
CA TYR A 401 -16.12 -12.97 -9.38
C TYR A 401 -16.83 -14.16 -10.01
N SER A 402 -16.02 -15.09 -10.48
CA SER A 402 -16.42 -16.40 -10.96
C SER A 402 -15.35 -17.42 -10.59
N TRP A 403 -15.76 -18.69 -10.38
CA TRP A 403 -14.83 -19.77 -10.11
C TRP A 403 -14.08 -20.20 -11.38
N GLY A 404 -12.77 -20.47 -11.25
CA GLY A 404 -11.91 -20.83 -12.38
C GLY A 404 -10.43 -20.59 -12.08
N GLY A 405 -9.96 -19.43 -12.50
CA GLY A 405 -8.59 -19.00 -12.29
C GLY A 405 -7.55 -19.79 -13.09
N TRP A 406 -6.27 -19.56 -12.75
CA TRP A 406 -5.17 -20.24 -13.43
C TRP A 406 -5.00 -21.71 -13.02
N SER A 407 -5.72 -22.19 -11.98
CA SER A 407 -5.73 -23.62 -11.61
C SER A 407 -6.20 -24.54 -12.73
N LEU A 408 -6.96 -24.02 -13.67
CA LEU A 408 -7.49 -24.77 -14.82
C LEU A 408 -6.44 -25.07 -15.90
N TYR A 409 -5.29 -24.42 -15.85
CA TYR A 409 -4.25 -24.51 -16.88
C TYR A 409 -3.11 -25.43 -16.44
N ASN A 410 -2.54 -26.14 -17.42
CA ASN A 410 -1.41 -27.03 -17.20
C ASN A 410 -0.10 -26.25 -17.00
N GLU A 411 1.00 -26.98 -16.77
CA GLU A 411 2.32 -26.38 -16.52
C GLU A 411 2.82 -25.49 -17.67
N LYS A 412 2.58 -25.91 -18.90
CA LYS A 412 3.02 -25.18 -20.10
C LYS A 412 2.37 -23.80 -20.21
N ASP A 413 1.10 -23.71 -19.85
CA ASP A 413 0.31 -22.47 -19.99
C ASP A 413 0.29 -21.64 -18.69
N PHE A 414 0.83 -22.18 -17.58
CA PHE A 414 0.72 -21.57 -16.25
C PHE A 414 1.25 -20.13 -16.20
N MET A 415 2.44 -19.88 -16.74
CA MET A 415 3.03 -18.53 -16.68
C MET A 415 2.21 -17.52 -17.49
N SER A 416 1.68 -17.94 -18.64
CA SER A 416 0.76 -17.11 -19.44
C SER A 416 -0.58 -16.88 -18.72
N ALA A 417 -1.10 -17.87 -18.00
CA ALA A 417 -2.34 -17.76 -17.25
C ALA A 417 -2.20 -16.88 -16.00
N ALA A 418 -1.09 -17.02 -15.29
CA ALA A 418 -0.81 -16.28 -14.06
C ALA A 418 -0.34 -14.82 -14.29
N SER A 419 -0.25 -14.39 -15.55
CA SER A 419 0.15 -13.03 -15.94
C SER A 419 -0.84 -12.39 -16.94
N CYS A 420 -1.93 -13.07 -17.29
CA CYS A 420 -2.79 -12.60 -18.38
C CYS A 420 -3.56 -11.32 -18.03
N ASP A 421 -3.95 -11.15 -16.80
CA ASP A 421 -4.63 -9.96 -16.26
C ASP A 421 -3.70 -8.75 -16.22
N ASP A 422 -2.45 -8.91 -15.74
CA ASP A 422 -1.44 -7.87 -15.76
C ASP A 422 -1.15 -7.39 -17.20
N ILE A 423 -0.98 -8.36 -18.14
CA ILE A 423 -0.67 -8.06 -19.54
C ILE A 423 -1.81 -7.29 -20.22
N VAL A 424 -3.06 -7.69 -19.94
CA VAL A 424 -4.24 -6.98 -20.48
C VAL A 424 -4.35 -5.60 -19.84
N GLY A 425 -4.13 -5.48 -18.53
CA GLY A 425 -4.14 -4.19 -17.81
C GLY A 425 -3.12 -3.20 -18.38
N GLU A 426 -1.90 -3.63 -18.65
CA GLU A 426 -0.84 -2.80 -19.26
C GLU A 426 -1.12 -2.47 -20.74
N SER A 427 -1.93 -3.26 -21.44
CA SER A 427 -2.24 -3.08 -22.87
C SER A 427 -3.30 -2.01 -23.13
N GLY A 428 -4.12 -1.66 -22.14
CA GLY A 428 -5.28 -0.79 -22.31
C GLY A 428 -6.52 -1.53 -22.82
N LEU A 429 -7.52 -0.80 -23.36
CA LEU A 429 -8.82 -1.36 -23.74
C LEU A 429 -9.27 -0.87 -25.13
N GLY A 430 -9.61 -1.78 -26.01
CA GLY A 430 -10.11 -1.50 -27.35
C GLY A 430 -9.15 -0.64 -28.16
N ALA A 431 -9.60 0.54 -28.57
CA ALA A 431 -8.79 1.50 -29.33
C ALA A 431 -7.79 2.27 -28.43
N PHE A 432 -8.00 2.28 -27.11
CA PHE A 432 -7.17 3.02 -26.17
C PHE A 432 -6.01 2.15 -25.67
N ASP A 433 -4.76 2.54 -25.96
CA ASP A 433 -3.64 2.05 -25.18
C ASP A 433 -3.70 2.59 -23.75
N ALA A 434 -2.84 2.11 -22.85
CA ALA A 434 -2.90 2.49 -21.44
C ALA A 434 -2.77 4.01 -21.21
N THR A 435 -1.94 4.70 -22.02
CA THR A 435 -1.76 6.15 -21.93
C THR A 435 -2.99 6.91 -22.44
N ALA A 436 -3.55 6.49 -23.57
CA ALA A 436 -4.76 7.09 -24.11
C ALA A 436 -5.97 6.87 -23.18
N LEU A 437 -6.07 5.70 -22.55
CA LEU A 437 -7.11 5.38 -21.59
C LEU A 437 -7.03 6.28 -20.35
N GLU A 438 -5.83 6.44 -19.78
CA GLU A 438 -5.61 7.32 -18.63
C GLU A 438 -6.00 8.77 -18.96
N LYS A 439 -5.58 9.29 -20.13
CA LYS A 439 -5.97 10.64 -20.57
C LYS A 439 -7.49 10.77 -20.78
N ALA A 440 -8.17 9.74 -21.28
CA ALA A 440 -9.62 9.73 -21.46
C ALA A 440 -10.39 9.66 -20.13
N LEU A 441 -9.77 9.19 -19.06
CA LEU A 441 -10.33 9.09 -17.73
C LEU A 441 -10.02 10.30 -16.83
N SER A 442 -9.21 11.27 -17.30
CA SER A 442 -8.89 12.47 -16.52
C SER A 442 -10.15 13.21 -16.06
N GLY A 443 -10.14 13.69 -14.84
CA GLY A 443 -11.29 14.31 -14.17
C GLY A 443 -12.34 13.34 -13.66
N LYS A 444 -12.13 12.04 -13.80
CA LYS A 444 -13.04 10.99 -13.32
C LYS A 444 -12.40 10.21 -12.17
N ILE A 445 -13.20 9.93 -11.16
CA ILE A 445 -12.81 9.05 -10.05
C ILE A 445 -13.42 7.69 -10.35
N VAL A 446 -12.66 6.85 -11.03
CA VAL A 446 -13.10 5.51 -11.45
C VAL A 446 -11.92 4.56 -11.55
N SER A 447 -12.13 3.31 -11.13
CA SER A 447 -11.18 2.21 -11.31
C SER A 447 -11.90 0.91 -11.65
N CYS A 448 -11.30 0.09 -12.50
CA CYS A 448 -11.79 -1.23 -12.86
C CYS A 448 -10.60 -2.14 -13.17
N ASN A 449 -10.30 -3.08 -12.28
CA ASN A 449 -9.10 -3.91 -12.32
C ASN A 449 -9.52 -5.37 -12.47
N PRO A 450 -9.29 -6.02 -13.62
CA PRO A 450 -9.48 -7.45 -13.76
C PRO A 450 -8.41 -8.23 -13.00
N PHE A 451 -8.73 -9.47 -12.61
CA PHE A 451 -7.78 -10.41 -12.00
C PHE A 451 -8.06 -11.85 -12.41
N VAL A 452 -7.00 -12.67 -12.46
CA VAL A 452 -7.05 -14.12 -12.61
C VAL A 452 -6.17 -14.76 -11.53
N SER A 453 -6.79 -15.17 -10.44
CA SER A 453 -6.12 -15.80 -9.29
C SER A 453 -6.05 -17.34 -9.44
N GLU A 454 -5.65 -18.02 -8.38
CA GLU A 454 -5.58 -19.48 -8.37
C GLU A 454 -6.94 -20.13 -8.70
N LEU A 455 -7.99 -19.75 -7.99
CA LEU A 455 -9.29 -20.42 -8.04
C LEU A 455 -10.40 -19.56 -8.66
N GLN A 456 -10.14 -18.29 -8.94
CA GLN A 456 -11.14 -17.34 -9.37
C GLN A 456 -10.59 -16.40 -10.44
N GLN A 457 -11.49 -15.88 -11.25
CA GLN A 457 -11.29 -14.70 -12.06
C GLN A 457 -12.37 -13.68 -11.74
N GLY A 458 -12.08 -12.42 -11.98
CA GLY A 458 -13.04 -11.37 -11.70
C GLY A 458 -12.53 -9.98 -11.97
N MET A 459 -13.25 -9.01 -11.43
CA MET A 459 -12.89 -7.59 -11.47
C MET A 459 -13.25 -6.94 -10.15
N SER A 460 -12.50 -5.92 -9.78
CA SER A 460 -12.82 -5.06 -8.65
C SER A 460 -12.53 -3.61 -8.98
N GLY A 461 -13.17 -2.70 -8.28
CA GLY A 461 -12.93 -1.29 -8.48
C GLY A 461 -13.94 -0.42 -7.76
N SER A 462 -13.93 0.86 -8.12
CA SER A 462 -14.81 1.84 -7.52
C SER A 462 -15.05 3.02 -8.46
N CYS A 463 -16.06 3.80 -8.16
CA CYS A 463 -16.24 5.10 -8.78
C CYS A 463 -16.92 6.09 -7.84
N SER A 464 -16.82 7.38 -8.17
CA SER A 464 -17.73 8.39 -7.62
C SER A 464 -19.14 8.17 -8.18
N PRO A 465 -20.20 8.61 -7.50
CA PRO A 465 -21.57 8.48 -8.02
C PRO A 465 -21.80 9.11 -9.41
N LYS A 466 -21.09 10.19 -9.72
CA LYS A 466 -21.18 10.86 -11.05
C LYS A 466 -20.50 10.05 -12.16
N ASP A 467 -19.57 9.16 -11.84
CA ASP A 467 -18.75 8.41 -12.79
C ASP A 467 -19.24 6.97 -13.00
N MET A 468 -20.42 6.59 -12.45
CA MET A 468 -20.96 5.23 -12.55
C MET A 468 -21.04 4.73 -14.00
N GLN A 469 -21.52 5.56 -14.94
CA GLN A 469 -21.58 5.13 -16.34
C GLN A 469 -20.20 4.74 -16.88
N THR A 470 -19.16 5.49 -16.54
CA THR A 470 -17.78 5.18 -16.95
C THR A 470 -17.31 3.86 -16.35
N LEU A 471 -17.63 3.59 -15.08
CA LEU A 471 -17.33 2.29 -14.46
C LEU A 471 -17.96 1.13 -15.23
N PHE A 472 -19.24 1.24 -15.59
CA PHE A 472 -19.94 0.20 -16.35
C PHE A 472 -19.40 0.03 -17.77
N GLN A 473 -18.97 1.12 -18.41
CA GLN A 473 -18.28 1.08 -19.70
C GLN A 473 -16.93 0.36 -19.60
N LEU A 474 -16.15 0.60 -18.53
CA LEU A 474 -14.89 -0.11 -18.28
C LEU A 474 -15.11 -1.60 -18.03
N ILE A 475 -16.11 -1.97 -17.22
CA ILE A 475 -16.49 -3.37 -17.01
C ILE A 475 -16.83 -4.03 -18.35
N TYR A 476 -17.70 -3.39 -19.14
CA TYR A 476 -18.13 -3.90 -20.44
C TYR A 476 -16.92 -4.12 -21.38
N LYS A 477 -16.01 -3.14 -21.48
CA LYS A 477 -14.81 -3.24 -22.32
C LYS A 477 -13.85 -4.33 -21.89
N ASN A 478 -13.64 -4.52 -20.59
CA ASN A 478 -12.80 -5.60 -20.08
C ASN A 478 -13.31 -7.00 -20.45
N PHE A 479 -14.63 -7.19 -20.55
CA PHE A 479 -15.22 -8.43 -21.01
C PHE A 479 -15.19 -8.59 -22.54
N THR A 480 -15.42 -7.50 -23.27
CA THR A 480 -15.75 -7.60 -24.71
C THR A 480 -14.60 -7.22 -25.64
N ASP A 481 -13.67 -6.39 -25.17
CA ASP A 481 -12.65 -5.78 -26.04
C ASP A 481 -11.27 -5.62 -25.36
N PRO A 482 -10.72 -6.70 -24.75
CA PRO A 482 -9.36 -6.66 -24.21
C PRO A 482 -8.36 -6.47 -25.33
N ARG A 483 -7.45 -5.50 -25.16
CA ARG A 483 -6.50 -5.09 -26.17
C ARG A 483 -5.27 -6.00 -26.21
N LYS A 484 -4.77 -6.29 -27.40
CA LYS A 484 -3.45 -6.87 -27.63
C LYS A 484 -2.45 -5.76 -27.96
N ASP A 485 -1.42 -5.60 -27.15
CA ASP A 485 -0.37 -4.61 -27.38
C ASP A 485 1.02 -5.20 -27.16
N THR A 486 1.79 -5.34 -28.25
CA THR A 486 3.13 -5.91 -28.22
C THR A 486 4.15 -5.00 -27.55
N ALA A 487 3.96 -3.68 -27.60
CA ALA A 487 4.85 -2.72 -26.95
C ALA A 487 4.65 -2.76 -25.44
N ALA A 488 3.39 -2.79 -24.97
CA ALA A 488 3.05 -2.94 -23.56
C ALA A 488 3.55 -4.29 -23.00
N PHE A 489 3.39 -5.37 -23.76
CA PHE A 489 3.94 -6.68 -23.38
C PHE A 489 5.46 -6.65 -23.23
N SER A 490 6.18 -6.05 -24.19
CA SER A 490 7.65 -5.91 -24.10
C SER A 490 8.06 -5.08 -22.89
N SER A 491 7.33 -4.00 -22.59
CA SER A 491 7.52 -3.17 -21.40
C SER A 491 7.30 -3.99 -20.12
N TYR A 492 6.20 -4.74 -20.03
CA TYR A 492 5.88 -5.63 -18.91
C TYR A 492 7.00 -6.64 -18.63
N ILE A 493 7.44 -7.38 -19.68
CA ILE A 493 8.54 -8.36 -19.55
C ILE A 493 9.83 -7.69 -19.11
N SER A 494 10.18 -6.54 -19.68
CA SER A 494 11.40 -5.80 -19.33
C SER A 494 11.39 -5.32 -17.86
N LYS A 495 10.29 -4.73 -17.41
CA LYS A 495 10.13 -4.26 -16.02
C LYS A 495 10.15 -5.43 -15.04
N THR A 496 9.38 -6.49 -15.31
CA THR A 496 9.29 -7.68 -14.45
C THR A 496 10.62 -8.42 -14.39
N SER A 497 11.34 -8.57 -15.52
CA SER A 497 12.68 -9.16 -15.52
C SER A 497 13.64 -8.38 -14.63
N SER A 498 13.61 -7.06 -14.71
CA SER A 498 14.47 -6.21 -13.87
C SER A 498 14.11 -6.32 -12.38
N ALA A 499 12.83 -6.43 -12.05
CA ALA A 499 12.37 -6.63 -10.68
C ALA A 499 12.81 -7.99 -10.08
N LEU A 500 12.90 -9.02 -10.93
CA LEU A 500 13.31 -10.35 -10.50
C LEU A 500 14.83 -10.53 -10.43
N GLN A 501 15.60 -9.69 -11.11
CA GLN A 501 17.04 -9.89 -11.34
C GLN A 501 17.85 -9.98 -10.05
N ASN A 502 17.52 -9.19 -9.03
CA ASN A 502 18.20 -9.15 -7.75
C ASN A 502 17.34 -9.64 -6.57
N ARG A 503 16.19 -10.21 -6.86
CA ARG A 503 15.28 -10.69 -5.82
C ARG A 503 15.97 -11.67 -4.85
N SER A 504 16.89 -12.50 -5.35
CA SER A 504 17.68 -13.41 -4.56
C SER A 504 18.78 -12.74 -3.70
N SER A 505 19.00 -11.43 -3.86
CA SER A 505 19.92 -10.68 -3.00
C SER A 505 19.25 -10.22 -1.71
N ASP A 506 17.93 -9.96 -1.74
CA ASP A 506 17.19 -9.54 -0.56
C ASP A 506 16.85 -10.71 0.37
N PRO A 507 17.29 -10.68 1.64
CA PRO A 507 17.07 -11.77 2.59
C PRO A 507 15.59 -12.10 2.82
N GLN A 508 14.71 -11.10 2.87
CA GLN A 508 13.29 -11.31 3.13
C GLN A 508 12.60 -11.94 1.91
N SER A 509 12.99 -11.56 0.70
CA SER A 509 12.49 -12.17 -0.53
C SER A 509 12.88 -13.65 -0.61
N VAL A 510 14.14 -13.99 -0.33
CA VAL A 510 14.60 -15.39 -0.30
C VAL A 510 13.86 -16.20 0.77
N PHE A 511 13.64 -15.61 1.94
CA PHE A 511 12.89 -16.25 3.02
C PHE A 511 11.44 -16.49 2.60
N GLY A 512 10.73 -15.47 2.11
CA GLY A 512 9.35 -15.58 1.66
C GLY A 512 9.15 -16.59 0.53
N ASP A 513 10.04 -16.58 -0.46
CA ASP A 513 10.02 -17.55 -1.57
C ASP A 513 10.26 -18.99 -1.07
N THR A 514 11.19 -19.18 -0.13
CA THR A 514 11.46 -20.50 0.48
C THR A 514 10.24 -20.99 1.26
N VAL A 515 9.62 -20.12 2.05
CA VAL A 515 8.40 -20.43 2.82
C VAL A 515 7.26 -20.82 1.88
N ALA A 516 6.96 -20.00 0.89
CA ALA A 516 5.87 -20.23 -0.05
C ALA A 516 6.06 -21.55 -0.82
N TYR A 517 7.26 -21.79 -1.31
CA TYR A 517 7.56 -23.02 -2.06
C TYR A 517 7.48 -24.27 -1.18
N ALA A 518 8.04 -24.25 0.03
CA ALA A 518 7.95 -25.39 0.95
C ALA A 518 6.51 -25.63 1.43
N LEU A 519 5.75 -24.58 1.74
CA LEU A 519 4.36 -24.71 2.19
C LEU A 519 3.40 -25.13 1.09
N SER A 520 3.77 -25.02 -0.18
CA SER A 520 3.02 -25.58 -1.30
C SER A 520 3.31 -27.07 -1.55
N GLY A 521 4.14 -27.71 -0.71
CA GLY A 521 4.65 -29.06 -0.96
C GLY A 521 5.58 -29.11 -2.17
N TYR A 522 6.30 -28.04 -2.41
CA TYR A 522 7.19 -27.86 -3.55
C TYR A 522 6.48 -27.94 -4.91
N ASN A 523 5.22 -27.50 -4.95
CA ASN A 523 4.49 -27.40 -6.19
C ASN A 523 5.16 -26.39 -7.12
N TYR A 524 5.41 -26.77 -8.37
CA TYR A 524 6.17 -25.98 -9.33
C TYR A 524 5.59 -24.57 -9.57
N ARG A 525 4.29 -24.36 -9.38
CA ARG A 525 3.62 -23.06 -9.53
C ARG A 525 4.04 -22.03 -8.47
N PHE A 526 4.52 -22.50 -7.32
CA PHE A 526 5.01 -21.69 -6.21
C PHE A 526 6.54 -21.61 -6.14
N ARG A 527 7.24 -22.12 -7.15
CA ARG A 527 8.70 -21.98 -7.23
C ARG A 527 9.10 -20.51 -7.23
N PRO A 528 10.26 -20.14 -6.64
CA PRO A 528 10.78 -18.78 -6.72
C PRO A 528 10.82 -18.29 -8.17
N ARG A 529 10.25 -17.12 -8.43
CA ARG A 529 10.21 -16.58 -9.80
C ARG A 529 11.59 -16.08 -10.21
N THR A 530 11.98 -16.36 -11.45
CA THR A 530 13.23 -15.92 -12.07
C THR A 530 12.96 -15.23 -13.41
N SER A 531 13.91 -14.42 -13.86
CA SER A 531 13.81 -13.77 -15.19
C SER A 531 13.70 -14.77 -16.34
N ASP A 532 14.29 -15.97 -16.22
CA ASP A 532 14.20 -17.00 -17.26
C ASP A 532 12.80 -17.54 -17.43
N GLN A 533 12.03 -17.64 -16.37
CA GLN A 533 10.65 -18.12 -16.43
C GLN A 533 9.72 -17.16 -17.19
N LEU A 534 10.08 -15.88 -17.31
CA LEU A 534 9.32 -14.92 -18.12
C LEU A 534 9.29 -15.30 -19.61
N LYS A 535 10.25 -16.11 -20.07
CA LYS A 535 10.28 -16.65 -21.45
C LYS A 535 9.16 -17.67 -21.69
N GLU A 536 8.56 -18.22 -20.63
CA GLU A 536 7.40 -19.14 -20.70
C GLU A 536 6.10 -18.37 -20.99
N ILE A 537 6.08 -17.04 -20.85
CA ILE A 537 4.90 -16.21 -21.10
C ILE A 537 4.76 -15.95 -22.61
N ASN A 538 3.59 -16.29 -23.15
CA ASN A 538 3.24 -16.03 -24.54
C ASN A 538 2.08 -15.03 -24.60
N LEU A 539 2.27 -13.90 -25.29
CA LEU A 539 1.28 -12.82 -25.39
C LEU A 539 -0.06 -13.31 -25.98
N ASP A 540 -0.02 -14.08 -27.06
CA ASP A 540 -1.25 -14.59 -27.70
C ASP A 540 -1.99 -15.54 -26.76
N ARG A 541 -1.26 -16.46 -26.12
CA ARG A 541 -1.85 -17.39 -25.17
C ARG A 541 -2.41 -16.69 -23.94
N SER A 542 -1.73 -15.68 -23.41
CA SER A 542 -2.23 -14.88 -22.28
C SER A 542 -3.55 -14.19 -22.64
N LEU A 543 -3.65 -13.59 -23.82
CA LEU A 543 -4.88 -12.95 -24.29
C LEU A 543 -6.01 -13.96 -24.54
N GLU A 544 -5.70 -15.14 -25.11
CA GLU A 544 -6.67 -16.23 -25.27
C GLU A 544 -7.22 -16.70 -23.93
N ILE A 545 -6.32 -16.94 -22.95
CA ILE A 545 -6.70 -17.35 -21.59
C ILE A 545 -7.59 -16.29 -20.94
N TYR A 546 -7.22 -15.02 -21.03
CA TYR A 546 -8.05 -13.94 -20.51
C TYR A 546 -9.45 -13.96 -21.11
N LYS A 547 -9.56 -14.06 -22.44
CA LYS A 547 -10.84 -14.17 -23.14
C LYS A 547 -11.64 -15.43 -22.76
N GLU A 548 -10.97 -16.56 -22.56
CA GLU A 548 -11.61 -17.79 -22.06
C GLU A 548 -12.24 -17.55 -20.69
N ARG A 549 -11.52 -16.91 -19.77
CA ARG A 549 -11.98 -16.67 -18.39
C ARG A 549 -13.13 -15.66 -18.31
N PHE A 550 -13.20 -14.71 -19.21
CA PHE A 550 -14.25 -13.69 -19.28
C PHE A 550 -15.31 -13.95 -20.36
N SER A 551 -15.34 -15.13 -20.95
CA SER A 551 -16.25 -15.46 -22.05
C SER A 551 -17.70 -15.74 -21.62
N ASN A 552 -17.95 -16.05 -20.34
CA ASN A 552 -19.25 -16.46 -19.83
C ASN A 552 -19.69 -15.62 -18.62
N ALA A 553 -20.36 -14.52 -18.87
CA ALA A 553 -20.84 -13.63 -17.80
C ALA A 553 -21.87 -14.31 -16.87
N ALA A 554 -22.60 -15.35 -17.33
CA ALA A 554 -23.57 -16.06 -16.52
C ALA A 554 -22.99 -16.78 -15.30
N GLU A 555 -21.67 -17.01 -15.26
CA GLU A 555 -20.96 -17.59 -14.13
C GLU A 555 -20.53 -16.56 -13.08
N PHE A 556 -20.71 -15.26 -13.36
CA PHE A 556 -20.27 -14.20 -12.47
C PHE A 556 -21.38 -13.75 -11.51
N THR A 557 -20.97 -13.55 -10.25
CA THR A 557 -21.74 -12.73 -9.30
C THR A 557 -21.09 -11.35 -9.26
N PHE A 558 -21.89 -10.30 -9.47
CA PHE A 558 -21.51 -8.91 -9.29
C PHE A 558 -22.03 -8.41 -7.96
N VAL A 559 -21.21 -7.75 -7.18
CA VAL A 559 -21.59 -7.14 -5.91
C VAL A 559 -21.26 -5.65 -5.99
N PHE A 560 -22.24 -4.82 -5.66
CA PHE A 560 -22.11 -3.36 -5.58
C PHE A 560 -22.46 -2.92 -4.17
N VAL A 561 -21.64 -2.06 -3.58
CA VAL A 561 -21.88 -1.48 -2.25
C VAL A 561 -21.53 0.01 -2.30
N GLY A 562 -22.40 0.86 -1.82
CA GLY A 562 -22.08 2.29 -1.70
C GLY A 562 -23.18 3.23 -2.11
N SER A 563 -22.78 4.48 -2.35
CA SER A 563 -23.68 5.61 -2.61
C SER A 563 -24.24 5.57 -4.03
N ALA A 564 -25.27 4.77 -4.24
CA ALA A 564 -26.04 4.71 -5.47
C ALA A 564 -27.52 4.45 -5.17
N LYS A 565 -28.41 4.91 -6.05
CA LYS A 565 -29.84 4.56 -6.01
C LYS A 565 -30.12 3.43 -6.98
N GLU A 566 -31.05 2.54 -6.63
CA GLU A 566 -31.50 1.50 -7.55
C GLU A 566 -31.98 2.05 -8.91
N SER A 567 -32.66 3.22 -8.90
CA SER A 567 -33.12 3.89 -10.10
C SER A 567 -32.01 4.23 -11.09
N ASP A 568 -30.83 4.56 -10.58
CA ASP A 568 -29.69 4.97 -11.39
C ASP A 568 -28.86 3.75 -11.82
N LEU A 569 -28.82 2.72 -10.97
CA LEU A 569 -28.05 1.50 -11.19
C LEU A 569 -28.73 0.55 -12.18
N LYS A 570 -30.06 0.36 -12.09
CA LYS A 570 -30.82 -0.59 -12.93
C LYS A 570 -30.64 -0.36 -14.44
N PRO A 571 -30.73 0.86 -14.99
CA PRO A 571 -30.48 1.11 -16.41
C PRO A 571 -29.08 0.73 -16.86
N LEU A 572 -28.07 0.95 -16.01
CA LEU A 572 -26.67 0.60 -16.30
C LEU A 572 -26.47 -0.92 -16.27
N LEU A 573 -27.08 -1.61 -15.31
CA LEU A 573 -27.10 -3.08 -15.26
C LEU A 573 -27.73 -3.69 -16.51
N GLU A 574 -28.90 -3.19 -16.92
CA GLU A 574 -29.57 -3.68 -18.12
C GLU A 574 -28.77 -3.40 -19.40
N LYS A 575 -28.15 -2.21 -19.48
CA LYS A 575 -27.38 -1.81 -20.66
C LYS A 575 -26.05 -2.55 -20.78
N TYR A 576 -25.23 -2.54 -19.74
CA TYR A 576 -23.83 -3.01 -19.83
C TYR A 576 -23.63 -4.42 -19.30
N ILE A 577 -24.24 -4.78 -18.15
CA ILE A 577 -23.98 -6.09 -17.54
C ILE A 577 -24.87 -7.18 -18.15
N ALA A 578 -26.14 -6.88 -18.40
CA ALA A 578 -27.05 -7.85 -19.00
C ALA A 578 -26.78 -8.09 -20.50
N SER A 579 -25.91 -7.28 -21.12
CA SER A 579 -25.43 -7.43 -22.50
C SER A 579 -24.10 -8.15 -22.63
N LEU A 580 -23.45 -8.50 -21.52
CA LEU A 580 -22.19 -9.23 -21.51
C LEU A 580 -22.33 -10.61 -22.16
N PRO A 581 -21.27 -11.12 -22.81
CA PRO A 581 -21.30 -12.38 -23.54
C PRO A 581 -21.57 -13.57 -22.62
N VAL A 582 -22.24 -14.58 -23.17
CA VAL A 582 -22.50 -15.86 -22.51
C VAL A 582 -22.02 -16.99 -23.40
N ASN A 583 -21.09 -17.77 -22.90
CA ASN A 583 -20.57 -18.98 -23.54
C ASN A 583 -20.83 -20.21 -22.65
N GLN A 584 -21.86 -20.96 -22.96
CA GLN A 584 -22.23 -22.13 -22.17
C GLN A 584 -21.20 -23.31 -22.26
N LEU A 585 -20.28 -23.25 -23.22
CA LEU A 585 -19.18 -24.19 -23.35
C LEU A 585 -17.93 -23.81 -22.55
N ALA A 586 -17.94 -22.68 -21.87
CA ALA A 586 -16.83 -22.26 -21.00
C ALA A 586 -16.60 -23.26 -19.87
N ILE A 587 -15.33 -23.51 -19.55
CA ILE A 587 -14.95 -24.41 -18.45
C ILE A 587 -15.35 -23.74 -17.12
N LYS A 588 -16.11 -24.48 -16.32
CA LYS A 588 -16.65 -24.05 -15.02
C LYS A 588 -15.86 -24.62 -13.87
N GLY A 589 -15.90 -23.91 -12.74
CA GLY A 589 -15.23 -24.33 -11.51
C GLY A 589 -13.72 -24.20 -11.58
N TYR A 590 -13.02 -24.82 -10.66
CA TYR A 590 -11.57 -24.75 -10.48
C TYR A 590 -10.99 -26.16 -10.24
N ASN A 591 -9.67 -26.30 -10.35
CA ASN A 591 -8.94 -27.51 -10.00
C ASN A 591 -8.21 -27.33 -8.65
N ASP A 592 -8.23 -28.36 -7.81
CA ASP A 592 -7.26 -28.46 -6.71
C ASP A 592 -5.91 -28.88 -7.32
N ILE A 593 -4.96 -27.97 -7.29
CA ILE A 593 -3.62 -28.17 -7.86
C ILE A 593 -2.70 -29.01 -6.97
N GLY A 594 -3.20 -29.52 -5.85
CA GLY A 594 -2.45 -30.38 -4.94
C GLY A 594 -1.36 -29.67 -4.13
N ALA A 595 -1.41 -28.35 -4.01
CA ALA A 595 -0.49 -27.60 -3.17
C ALA A 595 -0.82 -27.83 -1.70
N ASN A 596 -0.12 -28.75 -1.04
CA ASN A 596 -0.36 -29.11 0.35
C ASN A 596 0.92 -28.82 1.17
N PRO A 597 0.78 -28.22 2.36
CA PRO A 597 1.91 -28.03 3.25
C PRO A 597 2.48 -29.36 3.76
N PRO A 598 3.77 -29.40 4.16
CA PRO A 598 4.37 -30.57 4.81
C PRO A 598 3.55 -31.01 6.02
N SER A 599 3.42 -32.31 6.22
CA SER A 599 2.77 -32.90 7.40
C SER A 599 3.77 -33.20 8.51
N GLY A 600 3.29 -33.19 9.77
CA GLY A 600 4.11 -33.42 10.96
C GLY A 600 5.01 -32.22 11.30
N LYS A 601 6.19 -32.51 11.88
CA LYS A 601 7.16 -31.47 12.24
C LYS A 601 8.10 -31.20 11.09
N PHE A 602 8.09 -29.98 10.58
CA PHE A 602 8.95 -29.52 9.49
C PHE A 602 9.74 -28.28 9.92
N GLU A 603 11.05 -28.30 9.75
CA GLU A 603 11.91 -27.15 10.08
C GLU A 603 12.83 -26.81 8.90
N ARG A 604 12.95 -25.52 8.62
CA ARG A 604 13.82 -25.00 7.57
C ARG A 604 14.53 -23.74 8.02
N MET A 605 15.86 -23.77 7.98
CA MET A 605 16.70 -22.60 8.18
C MET A 605 17.11 -22.03 6.83
N VAL A 606 17.01 -20.73 6.69
CA VAL A 606 17.44 -19.94 5.52
C VAL A 606 18.60 -19.07 5.97
N MET A 607 19.80 -19.29 5.40
CA MET A 607 20.98 -18.51 5.69
C MET A 607 21.11 -17.41 4.65
N LYS A 608 20.71 -16.18 5.00
CA LYS A 608 20.75 -15.02 4.10
C LYS A 608 20.77 -13.72 4.91
N GLY A 609 21.53 -12.74 4.43
CA GLY A 609 21.61 -11.41 5.04
C GLY A 609 22.93 -11.15 5.79
N GLN A 610 23.34 -9.88 5.79
CA GLN A 610 24.58 -9.43 6.44
C GLN A 610 24.34 -8.95 7.87
N GLU A 611 23.13 -8.45 8.15
CA GLU A 611 22.79 -7.90 9.47
C GLU A 611 22.54 -9.01 10.49
N PRO A 612 22.96 -8.80 11.77
CA PRO A 612 22.67 -9.75 12.86
C PRO A 612 21.19 -9.71 13.26
N LYS A 613 20.33 -10.14 12.32
CA LYS A 613 18.88 -10.13 12.42
C LYS A 613 18.33 -11.48 11.98
N SER A 614 17.43 -12.04 12.77
CA SER A 614 16.68 -13.25 12.45
C SER A 614 15.21 -12.95 12.32
N THR A 615 14.54 -13.73 11.47
CA THR A 615 13.08 -13.75 11.37
C THR A 615 12.60 -15.18 11.60
N VAL A 616 11.62 -15.34 12.47
CA VAL A 616 11.03 -16.65 12.80
C VAL A 616 9.57 -16.65 12.37
N MET A 617 9.18 -17.68 11.62
CA MET A 617 7.80 -17.99 11.28
C MET A 617 7.49 -19.40 11.77
N MET A 618 6.49 -19.50 12.64
CA MET A 618 5.94 -20.76 13.14
C MET A 618 4.54 -20.91 12.59
N ARG A 619 4.24 -21.99 11.88
CA ARG A 619 2.94 -22.25 11.29
C ARG A 619 2.38 -23.57 11.78
N PHE A 620 1.15 -23.56 12.24
CA PHE A 620 0.37 -24.74 12.60
C PHE A 620 -0.78 -24.87 11.61
N ASN A 621 -0.92 -26.05 11.00
CA ASN A 621 -1.96 -26.32 10.01
C ASN A 621 -2.82 -27.50 10.47
N MET A 622 -4.14 -27.38 10.27
CA MET A 622 -5.09 -28.43 10.64
C MET A 622 -6.33 -28.40 9.76
N PRO A 623 -7.08 -29.54 9.67
CA PRO A 623 -8.43 -29.53 9.13
C PRO A 623 -9.33 -28.56 9.93
N PHE A 624 -10.25 -27.90 9.26
CA PHE A 624 -11.11 -26.90 9.87
C PHE A 624 -12.52 -27.00 9.27
N ASP A 625 -13.52 -27.13 10.12
CA ASP A 625 -14.91 -27.03 9.70
C ASP A 625 -15.26 -25.56 9.48
N PHE A 626 -15.25 -25.14 8.21
CA PHE A 626 -15.40 -23.74 7.82
C PHE A 626 -16.86 -23.30 7.92
N ASN A 627 -17.20 -22.69 9.01
CA ASN A 627 -18.49 -22.04 9.26
C ASN A 627 -18.28 -20.76 10.08
N ARG A 628 -19.28 -19.89 10.13
CA ARG A 628 -19.21 -18.60 10.81
C ARG A 628 -18.86 -18.72 12.29
N LYS A 629 -19.47 -19.65 13.00
CA LYS A 629 -19.22 -19.88 14.44
C LYS A 629 -17.73 -20.16 14.68
N ASN A 630 -17.18 -21.14 13.96
CA ASN A 630 -15.79 -21.54 14.13
C ASN A 630 -14.81 -20.39 13.74
N ARG A 631 -15.13 -19.60 12.71
CA ARG A 631 -14.35 -18.40 12.38
C ARG A 631 -14.35 -17.33 13.48
N ASN A 632 -15.51 -17.11 14.12
CA ASN A 632 -15.61 -16.20 15.28
C ASN A 632 -14.78 -16.71 16.46
N GLU A 633 -14.84 -18.01 16.76
CA GLU A 633 -14.04 -18.66 17.81
C GLU A 633 -12.54 -18.46 17.57
N VAL A 634 -12.09 -18.71 16.35
CA VAL A 634 -10.69 -18.55 15.94
C VAL A 634 -10.26 -17.07 16.00
N SER A 635 -11.15 -16.14 15.64
CA SER A 635 -10.89 -14.70 15.75
C SER A 635 -10.68 -14.25 17.20
N ALA A 636 -11.53 -14.72 18.12
CA ALA A 636 -11.38 -14.44 19.56
C ALA A 636 -10.07 -15.04 20.12
N LEU A 637 -9.75 -16.27 19.74
CA LEU A 637 -8.48 -16.92 20.11
C LEU A 637 -7.28 -16.14 19.58
N SER A 638 -7.35 -15.63 18.34
CA SER A 638 -6.27 -14.83 17.76
C SER A 638 -6.02 -13.55 18.56
N LYS A 639 -7.06 -12.87 19.04
CA LYS A 639 -6.93 -11.70 19.92
C LYS A 639 -6.24 -12.05 21.24
N LEU A 640 -6.62 -13.16 21.86
CA LEU A 640 -5.99 -13.66 23.09
C LEU A 640 -4.51 -13.96 22.87
N MET A 641 -4.17 -14.68 21.82
CA MET A 641 -2.79 -15.05 21.50
C MET A 641 -1.90 -13.82 21.24
N ASN A 642 -2.41 -12.82 20.52
CA ASN A 642 -1.68 -11.56 20.31
C ASN A 642 -1.39 -10.82 21.63
N ILE A 643 -2.34 -10.80 22.57
CA ILE A 643 -2.11 -10.23 23.89
C ILE A 643 -1.01 -11.00 24.64
N ARG A 644 -1.13 -12.32 24.75
CA ARG A 644 -0.23 -13.15 25.54
C ARG A 644 1.20 -13.20 24.96
N LEU A 645 1.31 -13.35 23.63
CA LEU A 645 2.62 -13.36 22.97
C LEU A 645 3.35 -12.02 23.14
N ARG A 646 2.65 -10.90 23.05
CA ARG A 646 3.25 -9.58 23.28
C ARG A 646 3.71 -9.43 24.72
N GLU A 647 2.89 -9.80 25.70
CA GLU A 647 3.23 -9.74 27.13
C GLU A 647 4.52 -10.55 27.41
N VAL A 648 4.63 -11.78 26.88
CA VAL A 648 5.78 -12.65 27.16
C VAL A 648 7.00 -12.28 26.31
N LEU A 649 6.90 -12.21 24.97
CA LEU A 649 8.07 -12.08 24.11
C LEU A 649 8.62 -10.64 24.11
N ARG A 650 7.76 -9.63 24.20
CA ARG A 650 8.19 -8.22 24.20
C ARG A 650 8.37 -7.67 25.60
N GLU A 651 7.36 -7.78 26.49
CA GLU A 651 7.37 -7.07 27.77
C GLU A 651 8.20 -7.82 28.83
N GLU A 652 8.12 -9.16 28.89
CA GLU A 652 8.89 -9.95 29.88
C GLU A 652 10.30 -10.27 29.38
N LYS A 653 10.44 -10.76 28.14
CA LYS A 653 11.72 -11.20 27.58
C LYS A 653 12.51 -10.07 26.91
N SER A 654 11.89 -8.95 26.56
CA SER A 654 12.48 -7.83 25.83
C SER A 654 13.25 -8.27 24.56
N GLY A 655 12.83 -9.39 23.97
CA GLY A 655 13.56 -10.07 22.90
C GLY A 655 13.08 -9.72 21.48
N VAL A 656 11.96 -9.00 21.38
CA VAL A 656 11.36 -8.56 20.11
C VAL A 656 10.83 -7.14 20.24
N TYR A 657 10.83 -6.39 19.13
CA TYR A 657 10.05 -5.15 19.03
C TYR A 657 8.54 -5.43 18.91
N GLY A 658 8.19 -6.46 18.14
CA GLY A 658 6.81 -6.89 17.97
C GLY A 658 6.71 -8.37 17.61
N VAL A 659 5.57 -8.95 17.92
CA VAL A 659 5.17 -10.31 17.55
C VAL A 659 3.74 -10.29 17.05
N SER A 660 3.44 -11.07 16.03
CA SER A 660 2.09 -11.23 15.51
C SER A 660 1.63 -12.68 15.55
N PHE A 661 0.35 -12.87 15.85
CA PHE A 661 -0.38 -14.11 15.67
C PHE A 661 -1.52 -13.88 14.68
N SER A 662 -1.55 -14.65 13.60
CA SER A 662 -2.63 -14.62 12.64
C SER A 662 -3.28 -15.98 12.49
N ALA A 663 -4.58 -15.97 12.22
CA ALA A 663 -5.39 -17.16 11.99
C ALA A 663 -6.09 -17.02 10.64
N ASN A 664 -5.82 -17.95 9.72
CA ASN A 664 -6.27 -17.91 8.34
C ASN A 664 -7.12 -19.15 8.02
N PRO A 665 -8.44 -19.10 8.32
CA PRO A 665 -9.36 -20.17 7.93
C PRO A 665 -9.60 -20.13 6.41
N LYS A 666 -9.48 -21.28 5.76
CA LYS A 666 -9.73 -21.47 4.32
C LYS A 666 -10.88 -22.42 4.09
N HIS A 667 -11.78 -22.08 3.15
CA HIS A 667 -12.82 -22.99 2.67
C HIS A 667 -12.34 -23.76 1.42
N TYR A 668 -11.70 -23.06 0.50
CA TYR A 668 -11.31 -23.56 -0.81
C TYR A 668 -9.78 -23.56 -0.99
N PRO A 669 -9.22 -24.50 -1.78
CA PRO A 669 -9.85 -25.69 -2.36
C PRO A 669 -10.18 -26.75 -1.31
N LYS A 670 -9.56 -26.72 -0.13
CA LYS A 670 -9.76 -27.61 1.03
C LYS A 670 -9.99 -26.82 2.30
N GLN A 671 -10.92 -27.29 3.11
CA GLN A 671 -11.18 -26.68 4.41
C GLN A 671 -10.00 -26.88 5.35
N SER A 672 -9.36 -25.80 5.76
CA SER A 672 -8.19 -25.83 6.64
C SER A 672 -8.04 -24.53 7.44
N LEU A 673 -7.27 -24.62 8.51
CA LEU A 673 -6.88 -23.48 9.35
C LEU A 673 -5.35 -23.40 9.41
N ASP A 674 -4.81 -22.24 9.09
CA ASP A 674 -3.43 -21.89 9.32
C ASP A 674 -3.33 -20.89 10.47
N LEU A 675 -2.60 -21.26 11.52
CA LEU A 675 -2.20 -20.36 12.59
C LEU A 675 -0.73 -20.03 12.44
N ILE A 676 -0.38 -18.74 12.46
CA ILE A 676 0.98 -18.28 12.19
C ILE A 676 1.43 -17.36 13.31
N ILE A 677 2.59 -17.66 13.91
CA ILE A 677 3.36 -16.74 14.76
C ILE A 677 4.53 -16.22 13.96
N TYR A 678 4.73 -14.92 13.96
CA TYR A 678 5.79 -14.26 13.22
C TYR A 678 6.45 -13.17 14.07
N PHE A 679 7.79 -13.21 14.15
CA PHE A 679 8.57 -12.18 14.84
C PHE A 679 9.99 -12.09 14.27
N SER A 680 10.63 -10.92 14.51
CA SER A 680 12.06 -10.73 14.23
C SER A 680 12.80 -10.44 15.54
N CYS A 681 14.04 -10.90 15.63
CA CYS A 681 14.86 -10.80 16.84
C CYS A 681 16.36 -10.87 16.53
N ALA A 682 17.19 -10.72 17.56
CA ALA A 682 18.60 -11.09 17.48
C ALA A 682 18.75 -12.59 17.18
N PRO A 683 19.75 -13.02 16.36
CA PRO A 683 19.99 -14.43 16.06
C PRO A 683 20.16 -15.33 17.27
N SER A 684 20.81 -14.83 18.33
CA SER A 684 21.00 -15.56 19.60
C SER A 684 19.70 -15.83 20.36
N ASN A 685 18.63 -15.04 20.08
CA ASN A 685 17.37 -15.13 20.80
C ASN A 685 16.33 -15.98 20.07
N ALA A 686 16.55 -16.34 18.81
CA ALA A 686 15.56 -17.01 17.98
C ALA A 686 15.03 -18.31 18.60
N GLU A 687 15.91 -19.16 19.14
CA GLU A 687 15.50 -20.42 19.78
C GLU A 687 14.79 -20.20 21.11
N MET A 688 15.32 -19.34 21.96
CA MET A 688 14.71 -19.00 23.25
C MET A 688 13.30 -18.44 23.08
N LEU A 689 13.11 -17.52 22.11
CA LEU A 689 11.80 -16.91 21.83
C LEU A 689 10.81 -17.89 21.16
N THR A 690 11.32 -18.81 20.31
CA THR A 690 10.50 -19.91 19.78
C THR A 690 9.96 -20.78 20.89
N ASN A 691 10.81 -21.17 21.86
CA ASN A 691 10.40 -21.96 23.02
C ASN A 691 9.40 -21.20 23.89
N ALA A 692 9.63 -19.92 24.16
CA ALA A 692 8.71 -19.06 24.89
C ALA A 692 7.34 -18.95 24.20
N ALA A 693 7.31 -18.85 22.87
CA ALA A 693 6.04 -18.85 22.09
C ALA A 693 5.31 -20.20 22.26
N MET A 694 6.02 -21.33 22.22
CA MET A 694 5.41 -22.65 22.48
C MET A 694 4.90 -22.78 23.93
N GLU A 695 5.59 -22.22 24.91
CA GLU A 695 5.12 -22.15 26.30
C GLU A 695 3.83 -21.35 26.41
N VAL A 696 3.72 -20.19 25.73
CA VAL A 696 2.48 -19.40 25.67
C VAL A 696 1.34 -20.22 25.08
N ILE A 697 1.57 -20.95 23.98
CA ILE A 697 0.54 -21.82 23.38
C ILE A 697 0.07 -22.85 24.42
N ASN A 698 0.98 -23.52 25.11
CA ASN A 698 0.64 -24.54 26.12
C ASN A 698 -0.08 -23.92 27.32
N GLU A 699 0.34 -22.76 27.78
CA GLU A 699 -0.32 -22.03 28.86
C GLU A 699 -1.78 -21.67 28.48
N VAL A 700 -1.98 -21.08 27.30
CA VAL A 700 -3.31 -20.70 26.82
C VAL A 700 -4.21 -21.94 26.62
N LYS A 701 -3.67 -23.07 26.19
CA LYS A 701 -4.43 -24.34 26.13
C LYS A 701 -4.88 -24.81 27.51
N GLN A 702 -4.04 -24.67 28.53
CA GLN A 702 -4.35 -25.14 29.88
C GLN A 702 -5.25 -24.21 30.68
N LYS A 703 -5.01 -22.90 30.58
CA LYS A 703 -5.63 -21.89 31.42
C LYS A 703 -6.68 -21.03 30.69
N GLY A 704 -6.59 -20.92 29.34
CA GLY A 704 -7.32 -19.92 28.57
C GLY A 704 -6.77 -18.51 28.84
N GLY A 705 -7.63 -17.49 28.78
CA GLY A 705 -7.35 -16.12 29.19
C GLY A 705 -7.95 -15.83 30.57
N ASP A 706 -7.42 -14.84 31.25
CA ASP A 706 -8.04 -14.30 32.48
C ASP A 706 -9.20 -13.34 32.15
N GLU A 707 -9.91 -12.90 33.18
CA GLU A 707 -11.04 -11.97 33.02
C GLU A 707 -10.63 -10.63 32.42
N LYS A 708 -9.41 -10.14 32.72
CA LYS A 708 -8.88 -8.91 32.16
C LYS A 708 -8.67 -9.03 30.62
N ASN A 709 -8.18 -10.18 30.18
CA ASN A 709 -8.02 -10.48 28.77
C ASN A 709 -9.37 -10.59 28.06
N LEU A 710 -10.34 -11.28 28.71
CA LEU A 710 -11.69 -11.42 28.18
C LEU A 710 -12.39 -10.07 27.98
N ILE A 711 -12.30 -9.18 28.99
CA ILE A 711 -12.86 -7.81 28.90
C ILE A 711 -12.25 -7.08 27.68
N LYS A 712 -10.92 -7.08 27.55
CA LYS A 712 -10.24 -6.45 26.39
C LYS A 712 -10.70 -7.03 25.07
N ILE A 713 -10.83 -8.35 24.95
CA ILE A 713 -11.26 -9.04 23.73
C ILE A 713 -12.69 -8.62 23.36
N ARG A 714 -13.62 -8.62 24.33
CA ARG A 714 -15.02 -8.22 24.12
C ARG A 714 -15.12 -6.77 23.68
N GLU A 715 -14.48 -5.85 24.40
CA GLU A 715 -14.50 -4.42 24.10
C GLU A 715 -13.90 -4.14 22.70
N THR A 716 -12.75 -4.72 22.41
CA THR A 716 -12.10 -4.57 21.10
C THR A 716 -12.98 -5.12 19.98
N ALA A 717 -13.55 -6.33 20.15
CA ALA A 717 -14.39 -6.95 19.12
C ALA A 717 -15.67 -6.16 18.84
N ILE A 718 -16.32 -5.60 19.89
CA ILE A 718 -17.51 -4.75 19.75
C ILE A 718 -17.14 -3.44 19.04
N ARG A 719 -16.05 -2.75 19.44
CA ARG A 719 -15.62 -1.50 18.84
C ARG A 719 -15.24 -1.67 17.36
N GLU A 720 -14.45 -2.70 17.05
CA GLU A 720 -14.11 -3.02 15.68
C GLU A 720 -15.37 -3.28 14.84
N ARG A 721 -16.36 -3.97 15.39
CA ARG A 721 -17.63 -4.25 14.71
C ARG A 721 -18.44 -2.98 14.45
N GLU A 722 -18.54 -2.10 15.45
CA GLU A 722 -19.24 -0.81 15.32
C GLU A 722 -18.64 0.05 14.20
N THR A 723 -17.31 0.06 14.08
CA THR A 723 -16.62 0.77 13.02
C THR A 723 -16.83 0.09 11.67
N ALA A 724 -16.62 -1.23 11.60
CA ALA A 724 -16.73 -2.00 10.36
C ALA A 724 -18.11 -1.91 9.70
N LEU A 725 -19.17 -1.89 10.50
CA LEU A 725 -20.56 -1.75 9.99
C LEU A 725 -20.82 -0.43 9.26
N LYS A 726 -19.95 0.57 9.42
CA LYS A 726 -19.99 1.88 8.75
C LYS A 726 -19.02 1.98 7.57
N GLU A 727 -18.48 0.85 7.10
CA GLU A 727 -17.53 0.82 5.99
C GLU A 727 -18.04 -0.02 4.81
N ASN A 728 -17.97 0.54 3.62
CA ASN A 728 -18.38 -0.15 2.39
C ASN A 728 -17.60 -1.45 2.19
N GLN A 729 -16.30 -1.45 2.50
CA GLN A 729 -15.42 -2.61 2.32
C GLN A 729 -15.81 -3.79 3.21
N PHE A 730 -16.28 -3.53 4.43
CA PHE A 730 -16.81 -4.58 5.31
C PHE A 730 -18.01 -5.28 4.69
N TRP A 731 -18.97 -4.52 4.14
CA TRP A 731 -20.15 -5.08 3.52
C TRP A 731 -19.83 -5.81 2.21
N MET A 732 -18.90 -5.27 1.41
CA MET A 732 -18.39 -5.94 0.21
C MET A 732 -17.80 -7.31 0.56
N GLY A 733 -16.89 -7.36 1.54
CA GLY A 733 -16.28 -8.60 2.00
C GLY A 733 -17.29 -9.59 2.58
N THR A 734 -18.25 -9.08 3.36
CA THR A 734 -19.31 -9.89 3.97
C THR A 734 -20.22 -10.50 2.91
N ILE A 735 -20.72 -9.71 1.97
CA ILE A 735 -21.64 -10.18 0.92
C ILE A 735 -20.92 -11.20 0.03
N ASN A 736 -19.70 -10.90 -0.43
CA ASN A 736 -18.88 -11.81 -1.22
C ASN A 736 -18.65 -13.14 -0.50
N SER A 737 -18.21 -13.08 0.77
CA SER A 737 -17.94 -14.30 1.54
C SER A 737 -19.19 -15.16 1.75
N ASN A 738 -20.33 -14.54 2.08
CA ASN A 738 -21.57 -15.29 2.26
C ASN A 738 -22.06 -15.92 0.94
N ASP A 739 -22.00 -15.20 -0.17
CA ASP A 739 -22.40 -15.74 -1.47
C ASP A 739 -21.49 -16.88 -1.93
N GLN A 740 -20.18 -16.71 -1.83
CA GLN A 740 -19.19 -17.74 -2.19
C GLN A 740 -19.33 -19.01 -1.34
N ASN A 741 -19.58 -18.85 -0.04
CA ASN A 741 -19.65 -19.96 0.91
C ASN A 741 -21.06 -20.51 1.08
N LYS A 742 -22.07 -19.90 0.45
CA LYS A 742 -23.50 -20.25 0.56
C LYS A 742 -23.98 -20.20 2.02
N GLU A 743 -23.52 -19.20 2.77
CA GLU A 743 -23.91 -18.98 4.16
C GLU A 743 -25.10 -18.01 4.25
N ASP A 744 -25.90 -18.16 5.34
CA ASP A 744 -26.96 -17.19 5.63
C ASP A 744 -26.35 -15.87 6.11
N ILE A 745 -26.54 -14.83 5.33
CA ILE A 745 -26.02 -13.50 5.66
C ILE A 745 -26.68 -12.92 6.93
N MET A 746 -27.88 -13.36 7.30
CA MET A 746 -28.60 -12.89 8.50
C MET A 746 -27.87 -13.24 9.81
N GLU A 747 -27.03 -14.27 9.80
CA GLU A 747 -26.22 -14.64 10.97
C GLU A 747 -25.27 -13.54 11.44
N ILE A 748 -24.95 -12.56 10.59
CA ILE A 748 -24.08 -11.43 10.99
C ILE A 748 -24.68 -10.59 12.12
N LEU A 749 -26.01 -10.57 12.24
CA LEU A 749 -26.73 -9.82 13.27
C LEU A 749 -26.52 -10.41 14.66
N GLN A 750 -26.14 -11.67 14.78
CA GLN A 750 -25.92 -12.38 16.04
C GLN A 750 -24.54 -12.13 16.65
N TYR A 751 -23.63 -11.47 15.93
CA TYR A 751 -22.22 -11.33 16.33
C TYR A 751 -22.03 -10.63 17.68
N ASN A 752 -22.71 -9.51 17.90
CA ASN A 752 -22.56 -8.75 19.15
C ASN A 752 -23.05 -9.54 20.38
N ASP A 753 -24.15 -10.28 20.24
CA ASP A 753 -24.66 -11.12 21.32
C ASP A 753 -23.73 -12.30 21.59
N TRP A 754 -23.16 -12.88 20.53
CA TRP A 754 -22.13 -13.91 20.68
C TRP A 754 -20.90 -13.38 21.44
N VAL A 755 -20.40 -12.18 21.09
CA VAL A 755 -19.25 -11.56 21.78
C VAL A 755 -19.56 -11.26 23.26
N LYS A 756 -20.75 -10.72 23.58
CA LYS A 756 -21.16 -10.40 24.95
C LYS A 756 -21.23 -11.65 25.83
N ASN A 757 -21.61 -12.78 25.26
CA ASN A 757 -21.76 -14.06 25.98
C ASN A 757 -20.45 -14.89 26.00
N LEU A 758 -19.37 -14.46 25.33
CA LEU A 758 -18.09 -15.15 25.35
C LEU A 758 -17.52 -15.23 26.78
N THR A 759 -17.03 -16.39 27.19
CA THR A 759 -16.47 -16.61 28.53
C THR A 759 -15.00 -16.99 28.50
N THR A 760 -14.34 -17.00 29.67
CA THR A 760 -12.96 -17.50 29.79
C THR A 760 -12.87 -19.00 29.47
N ASP A 761 -13.90 -19.76 29.83
CA ASP A 761 -14.00 -21.20 29.54
C ASP A 761 -14.14 -21.45 28.02
N ASP A 762 -14.86 -20.56 27.30
CA ASP A 762 -14.90 -20.62 25.82
C ASP A 762 -13.53 -20.41 25.23
N LEU A 763 -12.80 -19.39 25.69
CA LEU A 763 -11.44 -19.12 25.18
C LEU A 763 -10.50 -20.31 25.42
N LYS A 764 -10.61 -20.96 26.61
CA LYS A 764 -9.87 -22.18 26.91
C LYS A 764 -10.28 -23.35 26.01
N SER A 765 -11.58 -23.52 25.77
CA SER A 765 -12.11 -24.55 24.88
C SER A 765 -11.62 -24.33 23.45
N PHE A 766 -11.63 -23.08 22.94
CA PHE A 766 -11.12 -22.74 21.61
C PHE A 766 -9.62 -23.04 21.49
N ALA A 767 -8.85 -22.67 22.51
CA ALA A 767 -7.42 -22.98 22.55
C ALA A 767 -7.15 -24.49 22.52
N GLY A 768 -7.91 -25.27 23.29
CA GLY A 768 -7.82 -26.74 23.28
C GLY A 768 -8.14 -27.36 21.93
N ARG A 769 -9.09 -26.77 21.18
CA ARG A 769 -9.55 -27.23 19.87
C ARG A 769 -8.60 -26.85 18.74
N TYR A 770 -8.13 -25.60 18.71
CA TYR A 770 -7.45 -25.02 17.55
C TYR A 770 -5.93 -24.90 17.71
N LEU A 771 -5.38 -24.80 18.93
CA LEU A 771 -3.92 -24.76 19.11
C LEU A 771 -3.30 -26.18 19.09
N ASN A 772 -3.38 -26.84 17.95
CA ASN A 772 -2.75 -28.14 17.77
C ASN A 772 -1.30 -27.95 17.28
N THR A 773 -0.34 -28.47 18.04
CA THR A 773 1.09 -28.37 17.76
C THR A 773 1.70 -29.61 17.11
N ASP A 774 0.88 -30.63 16.75
CA ASP A 774 1.36 -31.88 16.15
C ASP A 774 1.78 -31.68 14.69
N ASN A 775 1.07 -30.79 13.95
CA ASN A 775 1.39 -30.42 12.58
C ASN A 775 1.97 -29.01 12.52
N TYR A 776 3.29 -28.93 12.52
CA TYR A 776 4.04 -27.71 12.80
C TYR A 776 5.15 -27.49 11.79
N SER A 777 5.20 -26.32 11.20
CA SER A 777 6.29 -25.88 10.33
C SER A 777 6.99 -24.66 10.94
N ARG A 778 8.30 -24.72 11.08
CA ARG A 778 9.14 -23.60 11.53
C ARG A 778 10.13 -23.20 10.45
N PHE A 779 10.11 -21.92 10.12
CA PHE A 779 11.09 -21.31 9.22
C PHE A 779 11.86 -20.24 9.98
N VAL A 780 13.17 -20.25 9.83
CA VAL A 780 14.05 -19.28 10.47
C VAL A 780 15.00 -18.69 9.45
N LEU A 781 14.90 -17.38 9.23
CA LEU A 781 15.92 -16.63 8.52
C LEU A 781 17.03 -16.27 9.48
N MET A 782 18.25 -16.64 9.14
CA MET A 782 19.47 -16.32 9.89
C MET A 782 20.46 -15.57 9.01
N PRO A 783 21.28 -14.69 9.55
CA PRO A 783 22.34 -14.05 8.78
C PRO A 783 23.33 -15.09 8.24
N GLU A 784 23.94 -14.79 7.10
CA GLU A 784 25.06 -15.56 6.57
C GLU A 784 26.19 -15.58 7.62
N LYS A 785 26.85 -16.72 7.78
CA LYS A 785 28.04 -16.79 8.66
C LYS A 785 29.12 -15.86 8.08
N GLN A 786 29.53 -14.88 8.85
CA GLN A 786 30.66 -14.02 8.53
C GLN A 786 31.96 -14.81 8.55
#